data_99c6c9fe84e26d625568670e63c3c325
#
_entry.id   99c6c9fe84e26d625568670e63c3c325
#
_cell.length_a   1.000
_cell.length_b   1.000
_cell.length_c   1.000
_cell.angle_alpha   90.00
_cell.angle_beta   90.00
_cell.angle_gamma   90.00
#
_symmetry.space_group_name_H-M   'P 1'
#
loop_
_entity.id
_entity.type
_entity.pdbx_description
1 polymer ?
#
loop_
_entity_poly.entity_id
_entity_poly.type
_entity_poly.pdbx_seq_one_letter_code
_entity_poly.pdbx_strand_id
1 'polypeptide(L)'
;MLRFQFPIVIIDEDFRSENTSGLGIRALAAAIEKEGFEVLGATSYGDLSQFAQQQSRASAFILSIDDEEFTSGPELDPAVLNLRKFITEVRFKNSEVPIYLYGETRTSQHLPNDILRELHGFIHMFEDTPEFVARHIIREARSYLDGVAPPFFKALVDYAQDGSYSWHCPGHSGGVAFLKSPVGRMFHQFFGENMLRADVCNSVDELGQLLDHTGPVAASERNAARIFNADYCFFVTNGTSTSNKMVWHHTVAPGDVVVVDRNCHKSILHAIIMTGSIPVFLPPTRNHYGIIGPIAQSEFTREAIERKIAANPLLKGVDPKKVKPRILTLTQSTYDGVLYNTEAIKHALDGYIDTMHFDEAWLPHAAFHRFYGTFHAMGKNRPRPKNQIVFATQSTHKLLAGISQASQVLVQDSQKRKLDPHLFNEAYLMHSSTSPQLAMIAYCDVSAAMMEAPGGRALVEESIAESLDFRRAMRKVDAEYGKDWWFKVWGPDKLTAEGIGTSADWMLKANAKWHGFGNLAEGFNLLDPIKCTLITPGLDMSGKFAKTGIPASIVTKYLVDHGVVVEKTGLYSFFIMFTIGITKGRWNTLLTALQQFKDDWDRNQPCWKVMPEFTAAHPKYERIGLRDLSQGIHEFYAKNNIARLVTDMYTDQIEPVMKPSDAFACIAHGKTERVDIDRLEGRISTTLLTPYPPGIPLLIPGEKFNKRIVDYLRFTRSFNKTFPGFDTDVHGLISMAEMQGVGVEDGKYFVDCVR
;
A
#
# COMPACT_ATOMS: atom_id res chain seq x y z
N MET A 1 -13.80 -2.77 31.04
CA MET A 1 -14.99 -3.05 30.21
C MET A 1 -14.83 -2.24 28.92
N LEU A 2 -14.62 -2.88 27.78
CA LEU A 2 -14.55 -2.19 26.49
C LEU A 2 -15.82 -1.36 26.29
N ARG A 3 -15.63 -0.11 25.92
CA ARG A 3 -16.70 0.89 25.86
C ARG A 3 -17.05 1.27 24.43
N PHE A 4 -16.61 0.45 23.46
CA PHE A 4 -17.05 0.62 22.09
C PHE A 4 -18.48 0.14 21.99
N GLN A 5 -19.32 1.02 21.50
CA GLN A 5 -20.72 0.70 21.20
C GLN A 5 -20.96 1.12 19.76
N PHE A 6 -21.44 0.16 18.97
CA PHE A 6 -21.98 0.43 17.66
C PHE A 6 -23.49 0.30 17.75
N PRO A 7 -24.25 0.98 16.89
CA PRO A 7 -25.68 0.92 16.93
C PRO A 7 -26.20 -0.51 16.69
N ILE A 8 -27.38 -0.82 17.26
CA ILE A 8 -28.19 -1.96 16.89
C ILE A 8 -29.12 -1.50 15.78
N VAL A 9 -29.09 -2.19 14.64
CA VAL A 9 -29.89 -1.83 13.46
C VAL A 9 -31.17 -2.64 13.45
N ILE A 10 -32.29 -1.96 13.39
CA ILE A 10 -33.62 -2.57 13.29
C ILE A 10 -34.18 -2.25 11.91
N ILE A 11 -34.59 -3.31 11.17
CA ILE A 11 -35.28 -3.19 9.89
C ILE A 11 -36.66 -3.80 10.02
N ASP A 12 -37.67 -2.92 10.02
CA ASP A 12 -39.03 -3.29 10.21
C ASP A 12 -39.91 -2.26 9.51
N GLU A 13 -40.77 -2.66 8.58
CA GLU A 13 -41.58 -1.72 7.80
C GLU A 13 -42.57 -0.93 8.65
N ASP A 14 -42.98 -1.50 9.77
CA ASP A 14 -43.85 -0.87 10.75
C ASP A 14 -43.10 0.02 11.77
N PHE A 15 -41.74 0.12 11.70
CA PHE A 15 -40.95 0.85 12.67
C PHE A 15 -41.42 2.30 12.90
N ARG A 16 -42.01 2.94 11.87
CA ARG A 16 -42.58 4.30 11.95
C ARG A 16 -44.11 4.32 12.05
N SER A 17 -44.77 3.15 12.03
CA SER A 17 -46.22 3.04 12.08
C SER A 17 -46.77 3.21 13.50
N GLU A 18 -48.01 3.70 13.62
CA GLU A 18 -48.73 3.79 14.90
C GLU A 18 -49.59 2.55 15.21
N ASN A 19 -49.42 1.48 14.43
CA ASN A 19 -50.12 0.20 14.66
C ASN A 19 -49.48 -0.59 15.81
N THR A 20 -50.05 -1.71 16.19
CA THR A 20 -49.59 -2.55 17.30
C THR A 20 -48.20 -3.09 17.08
N SER A 21 -47.85 -3.48 15.85
CA SER A 21 -46.52 -3.97 15.47
C SER A 21 -45.47 -2.87 15.64
N GLY A 22 -45.71 -1.68 15.08
CA GLY A 22 -44.83 -0.54 15.22
C GLY A 22 -44.62 -0.06 16.66
N LEU A 23 -45.68 -0.13 17.48
CA LEU A 23 -45.55 0.15 18.93
C LEU A 23 -44.66 -0.88 19.63
N GLY A 24 -44.81 -2.18 19.28
CA GLY A 24 -44.03 -3.28 19.84
C GLY A 24 -42.52 -3.15 19.53
N ILE A 25 -42.19 -2.95 18.28
CA ILE A 25 -40.75 -2.81 17.87
C ILE A 25 -40.12 -1.56 18.43
N ARG A 26 -40.85 -0.43 18.54
CA ARG A 26 -40.33 0.79 19.19
C ARG A 26 -40.19 0.62 20.71
N ALA A 27 -41.02 -0.17 21.36
CA ALA A 27 -40.84 -0.52 22.77
C ALA A 27 -39.54 -1.30 23.00
N LEU A 28 -39.23 -2.26 22.11
CA LEU A 28 -37.96 -2.97 22.10
C LEU A 28 -36.78 -1.99 21.84
N ALA A 29 -36.90 -1.11 20.87
CA ALA A 29 -35.86 -0.09 20.57
C ALA A 29 -35.61 0.78 21.80
N ALA A 30 -36.66 1.29 22.47
CA ALA A 30 -36.52 2.11 23.68
C ALA A 30 -35.89 1.33 24.84
N ALA A 31 -36.19 0.03 24.98
CA ALA A 31 -35.55 -0.83 25.98
C ALA A 31 -34.05 -1.02 25.70
N ILE A 32 -33.66 -1.16 24.44
CA ILE A 32 -32.26 -1.24 24.01
C ILE A 32 -31.52 0.10 24.30
N GLU A 33 -32.14 1.23 23.96
CA GLU A 33 -31.58 2.56 24.23
C GLU A 33 -31.41 2.84 25.73
N LYS A 34 -32.35 2.40 26.54
CA LYS A 34 -32.26 2.50 28.01
C LYS A 34 -31.03 1.76 28.58
N GLU A 35 -30.62 0.67 27.96
CA GLU A 35 -29.40 -0.08 28.32
C GLU A 35 -28.13 0.53 27.72
N GLY A 36 -28.23 1.66 26.99
CA GLY A 36 -27.12 2.48 26.52
C GLY A 36 -26.60 2.18 25.12
N PHE A 37 -27.32 1.40 24.29
CA PHE A 37 -27.01 1.23 22.87
C PHE A 37 -27.87 2.16 22.01
N GLU A 38 -27.25 2.79 21.00
CA GLU A 38 -27.96 3.53 19.97
C GLU A 38 -28.76 2.56 19.08
N VAL A 39 -29.98 2.94 18.72
CA VAL A 39 -30.80 2.18 17.78
C VAL A 39 -30.98 2.95 16.47
N LEU A 40 -30.70 2.29 15.36
CA LEU A 40 -30.96 2.81 14.02
C LEU A 40 -32.13 2.03 13.39
N GLY A 41 -33.28 2.69 13.23
CA GLY A 41 -34.47 2.12 12.63
C GLY A 41 -34.60 2.43 11.15
N ALA A 42 -34.84 1.41 10.32
CA ALA A 42 -35.17 1.50 8.91
C ALA A 42 -36.48 0.82 8.61
N THR A 43 -37.22 1.29 7.61
CA THR A 43 -38.53 0.73 7.22
C THR A 43 -38.44 -0.21 6.03
N SER A 44 -37.29 -0.31 5.37
CA SER A 44 -37.08 -1.26 4.27
C SER A 44 -35.63 -1.68 4.15
N TYR A 45 -35.38 -2.83 3.54
CA TYR A 45 -34.04 -3.28 3.15
C TYR A 45 -33.40 -2.37 2.09
N GLY A 46 -34.19 -1.63 1.29
CA GLY A 46 -33.75 -0.69 0.28
C GLY A 46 -33.18 0.62 0.86
N ASP A 47 -33.71 1.06 2.01
CA ASP A 47 -33.21 2.27 2.71
C ASP A 47 -31.77 2.09 3.22
N LEU A 48 -31.32 0.84 3.32
CA LEU A 48 -29.96 0.50 3.74
C LEU A 48 -28.87 0.83 2.74
N SER A 49 -29.19 1.18 1.50
CA SER A 49 -28.18 1.75 0.61
C SER A 49 -27.60 3.06 1.16
N GLN A 50 -28.38 3.80 1.96
CA GLN A 50 -27.90 4.93 2.76
C GLN A 50 -27.09 4.49 4.00
N PHE A 51 -27.33 3.27 4.50
CA PHE A 51 -26.66 2.65 5.66
C PHE A 51 -25.52 1.70 5.26
N ALA A 52 -25.17 1.56 3.99
CA ALA A 52 -24.13 0.62 3.54
C ALA A 52 -22.77 0.85 4.25
N GLN A 53 -22.48 2.10 4.63
CA GLN A 53 -21.32 2.40 5.50
C GLN A 53 -21.56 1.99 6.96
N GLN A 54 -22.78 1.90 7.42
CA GLN A 54 -23.14 1.56 8.81
C GLN A 54 -23.26 0.05 9.05
N GLN A 55 -23.46 -0.77 7.99
CA GLN A 55 -23.47 -2.23 8.11
C GLN A 55 -22.18 -2.79 8.75
N SER A 56 -21.02 -2.15 8.51
CA SER A 56 -19.77 -2.52 9.16
C SER A 56 -19.66 -2.06 10.62
N ARG A 57 -20.61 -1.27 11.11
CA ARG A 57 -20.61 -0.68 12.46
C ARG A 57 -21.77 -1.14 13.33
N ALA A 58 -22.54 -2.11 12.90
CA ALA A 58 -23.64 -2.64 13.72
C ALA A 58 -23.12 -3.60 14.78
N SER A 59 -23.65 -3.49 16.00
CA SER A 59 -23.43 -4.46 17.08
C SER A 59 -24.35 -5.67 16.96
N ALA A 60 -25.51 -5.50 16.35
CA ALA A 60 -26.46 -6.55 15.99
C ALA A 60 -27.45 -6.03 14.94
N PHE A 61 -28.11 -6.95 14.26
CA PHE A 61 -29.23 -6.66 13.37
C PHE A 61 -30.51 -7.34 13.91
N ILE A 62 -31.61 -6.61 13.88
CA ILE A 62 -32.95 -7.12 14.13
C ILE A 62 -33.74 -6.89 12.84
N LEU A 63 -34.13 -7.95 12.18
CA LEU A 63 -34.75 -7.95 10.88
C LEU A 63 -36.19 -8.44 11.01
N SER A 64 -37.14 -7.79 10.40
CA SER A 64 -38.51 -8.34 10.28
C SER A 64 -38.81 -8.75 8.84
N ILE A 65 -39.79 -9.60 8.72
CA ILE A 65 -40.38 -10.03 7.46
C ILE A 65 -41.86 -9.94 7.59
N ASP A 66 -42.49 -9.27 6.64
CA ASP A 66 -43.94 -9.18 6.60
C ASP A 66 -44.54 -10.51 6.13
N ASP A 67 -45.49 -11.05 6.88
CA ASP A 67 -46.14 -12.31 6.64
C ASP A 67 -47.57 -12.16 6.08
N GLU A 68 -47.97 -10.99 5.59
CA GLU A 68 -49.24 -10.84 4.88
C GLU A 68 -49.24 -11.69 3.59
N GLU A 69 -49.58 -12.95 3.74
CA GLU A 69 -49.80 -13.96 2.70
C GLU A 69 -48.56 -14.30 1.84
N PHE A 70 -47.78 -15.31 2.28
CA PHE A 70 -46.91 -16.05 1.36
C PHE A 70 -47.71 -16.65 0.21
N THR A 71 -47.95 -15.87 -0.84
CA THR A 71 -48.76 -16.26 -2.02
C THR A 71 -48.02 -17.18 -2.98
N SER A 72 -46.72 -17.29 -2.85
CA SER A 72 -45.85 -18.18 -3.63
C SER A 72 -45.03 -19.04 -2.67
N GLY A 73 -44.57 -20.22 -3.09
CA GLY A 73 -43.72 -21.06 -2.22
C GLY A 73 -42.55 -20.24 -1.62
N PRO A 74 -42.09 -20.56 -0.40
CA PRO A 74 -41.18 -19.73 0.39
C PRO A 74 -39.84 -19.39 -0.29
N GLU A 75 -39.45 -20.10 -1.32
CA GLU A 75 -38.22 -19.81 -2.09
C GLU A 75 -38.36 -18.68 -3.11
N LEU A 76 -39.57 -18.29 -3.48
CA LEU A 76 -39.88 -17.31 -4.53
C LEU A 76 -40.55 -16.04 -3.99
N ASP A 77 -40.80 -15.99 -2.69
CA ASP A 77 -41.42 -14.82 -2.07
C ASP A 77 -40.47 -13.62 -2.10
N PRO A 78 -40.88 -12.44 -2.58
CA PRO A 78 -40.03 -11.25 -2.66
C PRO A 78 -39.47 -10.80 -1.31
N ALA A 79 -40.20 -10.94 -0.22
CA ALA A 79 -39.74 -10.58 1.13
C ALA A 79 -38.62 -11.52 1.59
N VAL A 80 -38.75 -12.83 1.35
CA VAL A 80 -37.72 -13.83 1.66
C VAL A 80 -36.46 -13.60 0.78
N LEU A 81 -36.65 -13.26 -0.49
CA LEU A 81 -35.53 -12.94 -1.38
C LEU A 81 -34.75 -11.68 -0.94
N ASN A 82 -35.46 -10.64 -0.51
CA ASN A 82 -34.87 -9.42 0.00
C ASN A 82 -34.09 -9.69 1.31
N LEU A 83 -34.67 -10.43 2.23
CA LEU A 83 -34.04 -10.86 3.47
C LEU A 83 -32.77 -11.68 3.19
N ARG A 84 -32.85 -12.67 2.29
CA ARG A 84 -31.71 -13.51 1.88
C ARG A 84 -30.60 -12.66 1.28
N LYS A 85 -30.96 -11.73 0.39
CA LYS A 85 -29.99 -10.81 -0.21
C LYS A 85 -29.29 -9.96 0.85
N PHE A 86 -30.03 -9.38 1.77
CA PHE A 86 -29.47 -8.56 2.84
C PHE A 86 -28.52 -9.37 3.74
N ILE A 87 -28.96 -10.55 4.22
CA ILE A 87 -28.11 -11.43 5.03
C ILE A 87 -26.82 -11.80 4.26
N THR A 88 -26.93 -12.12 2.97
CA THR A 88 -25.76 -12.44 2.13
C THR A 88 -24.78 -11.26 2.05
N GLU A 89 -25.28 -10.04 1.89
CA GLU A 89 -24.46 -8.83 1.85
C GLU A 89 -23.77 -8.56 3.20
N VAL A 90 -24.46 -8.76 4.32
CA VAL A 90 -23.86 -8.64 5.66
C VAL A 90 -22.78 -9.70 5.84
N ARG A 91 -23.07 -10.96 5.56
CA ARG A 91 -22.13 -12.09 5.74
C ARG A 91 -20.94 -12.03 4.80
N PHE A 92 -21.07 -11.38 3.67
CA PHE A 92 -19.94 -11.11 2.77
C PHE A 92 -18.86 -10.22 3.43
N LYS A 93 -19.29 -9.31 4.31
CA LYS A 93 -18.38 -8.37 5.02
C LYS A 93 -18.07 -8.80 6.46
N ASN A 94 -19.01 -9.45 7.12
CA ASN A 94 -18.96 -9.78 8.54
C ASN A 94 -19.71 -11.06 8.85
N SER A 95 -18.97 -12.14 9.14
CA SER A 95 -19.54 -13.46 9.45
C SER A 95 -20.11 -13.56 10.87
N GLU A 96 -19.66 -12.71 11.80
CA GLU A 96 -19.85 -12.90 13.25
C GLU A 96 -20.91 -12.00 13.85
N VAL A 97 -21.32 -10.92 13.18
CA VAL A 97 -22.30 -9.99 13.74
C VAL A 97 -23.64 -10.70 14.02
N PRO A 98 -24.23 -10.56 15.24
CA PRO A 98 -25.49 -11.16 15.55
C PRO A 98 -26.63 -10.66 14.68
N ILE A 99 -27.43 -11.60 14.13
CA ILE A 99 -28.62 -11.31 13.33
C ILE A 99 -29.80 -12.01 14.00
N TYR A 100 -30.83 -11.25 14.34
CA TYR A 100 -32.09 -11.73 14.89
C TYR A 100 -33.21 -11.49 13.88
N LEU A 101 -34.13 -12.42 13.83
CA LEU A 101 -35.39 -12.21 13.13
C LEU A 101 -36.48 -11.87 14.15
N TYR A 102 -37.28 -10.85 13.85
CA TYR A 102 -38.41 -10.40 14.64
C TYR A 102 -39.71 -10.68 13.86
N GLY A 103 -40.68 -11.38 14.46
CA GLY A 103 -41.92 -11.71 13.78
C GLY A 103 -42.83 -12.63 14.59
N GLU A 104 -43.89 -13.08 13.97
CA GLU A 104 -44.82 -14.04 14.55
C GLU A 104 -44.28 -15.48 14.51
N THR A 105 -44.80 -16.36 15.35
CA THR A 105 -44.39 -17.77 15.44
C THR A 105 -44.49 -18.51 14.10
N ARG A 106 -45.47 -18.13 13.27
CA ARG A 106 -45.68 -18.74 11.94
C ARG A 106 -44.56 -18.47 10.96
N THR A 107 -43.97 -17.29 11.03
CA THR A 107 -42.90 -16.83 10.11
C THR A 107 -41.70 -17.76 10.13
N SER A 108 -41.27 -18.21 11.32
CA SER A 108 -40.08 -19.07 11.46
C SER A 108 -40.29 -20.46 10.81
N GLN A 109 -41.53 -20.95 10.70
CA GLN A 109 -41.85 -22.27 10.11
C GLN A 109 -41.76 -22.25 8.57
N HIS A 110 -41.86 -21.10 7.94
CA HIS A 110 -41.90 -20.94 6.48
C HIS A 110 -40.58 -20.49 5.89
N LEU A 111 -39.57 -20.20 6.71
CA LEU A 111 -38.27 -19.73 6.22
C LEU A 111 -37.36 -20.87 5.74
N PRO A 112 -36.61 -20.68 4.64
CA PRO A 112 -35.66 -21.67 4.16
C PRO A 112 -34.51 -21.88 5.17
N ASN A 113 -34.01 -23.14 5.22
CA ASN A 113 -32.93 -23.51 6.14
C ASN A 113 -31.62 -22.73 5.97
N ASP A 114 -31.34 -22.23 4.79
CA ASP A 114 -30.14 -21.40 4.53
C ASP A 114 -30.22 -20.06 5.27
N ILE A 115 -31.38 -19.44 5.36
CA ILE A 115 -31.63 -18.24 6.15
C ILE A 115 -31.55 -18.55 7.65
N LEU A 116 -32.28 -19.61 8.10
CA LEU A 116 -32.31 -19.96 9.52
C LEU A 116 -30.93 -20.22 10.13
N ARG A 117 -30.02 -20.79 9.37
CA ARG A 117 -28.63 -21.05 9.82
C ARG A 117 -27.80 -19.78 10.05
N GLU A 118 -28.19 -18.69 9.45
CA GLU A 118 -27.46 -17.40 9.57
C GLU A 118 -27.97 -16.54 10.74
N LEU A 119 -29.09 -16.96 11.37
CA LEU A 119 -29.68 -16.24 12.48
C LEU A 119 -29.10 -16.68 13.83
N HIS A 120 -28.89 -15.72 14.72
CA HIS A 120 -28.51 -15.95 16.12
C HIS A 120 -29.73 -16.24 17.00
N GLY A 121 -30.92 -15.86 16.57
CA GLY A 121 -32.15 -16.11 17.27
C GLY A 121 -33.36 -15.55 16.57
N PHE A 122 -34.53 -15.99 17.07
CA PHE A 122 -35.81 -15.51 16.65
C PHE A 122 -36.49 -14.81 17.83
N ILE A 123 -36.99 -13.61 17.62
CA ILE A 123 -37.72 -12.83 18.61
C ILE A 123 -39.22 -12.91 18.26
N HIS A 124 -39.95 -13.61 19.10
CA HIS A 124 -41.39 -13.71 18.93
C HIS A 124 -42.08 -12.44 19.40
N MET A 125 -42.92 -11.89 18.52
CA MET A 125 -43.65 -10.67 18.80
C MET A 125 -44.63 -10.92 19.95
N PHE A 126 -44.61 -10.04 20.96
CA PHE A 126 -45.50 -10.07 22.15
C PHE A 126 -45.41 -11.29 23.09
N GLU A 127 -44.45 -12.20 22.91
CA GLU A 127 -44.30 -13.34 23.82
C GLU A 127 -43.46 -12.98 25.07
N ASP A 128 -42.41 -12.19 24.91
CA ASP A 128 -41.53 -11.74 25.98
C ASP A 128 -41.61 -10.24 26.20
N THR A 129 -41.16 -9.76 27.38
CA THR A 129 -41.08 -8.33 27.64
C THR A 129 -39.94 -7.68 26.85
N PRO A 130 -40.12 -6.47 26.31
CA PRO A 130 -39.08 -5.76 25.57
C PRO A 130 -37.76 -5.64 26.36
N GLU A 131 -37.82 -5.47 27.67
CA GLU A 131 -36.62 -5.37 28.52
C GLU A 131 -35.88 -6.71 28.66
N PHE A 132 -36.56 -7.84 28.65
CA PHE A 132 -35.89 -9.14 28.65
C PHE A 132 -35.20 -9.42 27.33
N VAL A 133 -35.90 -9.20 26.21
CA VAL A 133 -35.36 -9.34 24.86
C VAL A 133 -34.17 -8.42 24.64
N ALA A 134 -34.29 -7.14 25.03
CA ALA A 134 -33.18 -6.16 24.92
C ALA A 134 -31.92 -6.64 25.66
N ARG A 135 -32.05 -7.14 26.90
CA ARG A 135 -30.89 -7.66 27.66
C ARG A 135 -30.24 -8.88 26.98
N HIS A 136 -31.06 -9.75 26.37
CA HIS A 136 -30.51 -10.89 25.63
C HIS A 136 -29.69 -10.43 24.41
N ILE A 137 -30.24 -9.55 23.56
CA ILE A 137 -29.57 -9.00 22.38
C ILE A 137 -28.29 -8.26 22.78
N ILE A 138 -28.34 -7.43 23.80
CA ILE A 138 -27.21 -6.64 24.29
C ILE A 138 -26.09 -7.53 24.84
N ARG A 139 -26.43 -8.64 25.50
CA ARG A 139 -25.41 -9.60 25.94
C ARG A 139 -24.62 -10.17 24.77
N GLU A 140 -25.32 -10.59 23.72
CA GLU A 140 -24.68 -11.13 22.51
C GLU A 140 -23.93 -10.05 21.73
N ALA A 141 -24.49 -8.84 21.62
CA ALA A 141 -23.81 -7.69 21.00
C ALA A 141 -22.51 -7.34 21.74
N ARG A 142 -22.52 -7.35 23.09
CA ARG A 142 -21.29 -7.15 23.89
C ARG A 142 -20.28 -8.28 23.69
N SER A 143 -20.74 -9.53 23.67
CA SER A 143 -19.86 -10.69 23.40
C SER A 143 -19.21 -10.60 22.02
N TYR A 144 -19.98 -10.22 21.01
CA TYR A 144 -19.44 -9.95 19.68
C TYR A 144 -18.40 -8.85 19.67
N LEU A 145 -18.69 -7.67 20.26
CA LEU A 145 -17.75 -6.55 20.32
C LEU A 145 -16.47 -6.89 21.08
N ASP A 146 -16.57 -7.67 22.15
CA ASP A 146 -15.41 -8.17 22.90
C ASP A 146 -14.54 -9.13 22.07
N GLY A 147 -15.15 -9.87 21.15
CA GLY A 147 -14.47 -10.78 20.23
C GLY A 147 -13.80 -10.10 19.03
N VAL A 148 -14.31 -8.94 18.61
CA VAL A 148 -13.80 -8.20 17.44
C VAL A 148 -12.46 -7.52 17.72
N ALA A 149 -12.23 -7.05 18.95
CA ALA A 149 -11.01 -6.34 19.29
C ALA A 149 -9.81 -7.30 19.33
N PRO A 150 -8.76 -7.06 18.51
CA PRO A 150 -7.58 -7.93 18.49
C PRO A 150 -6.76 -7.79 19.78
N PRO A 151 -5.90 -8.79 20.11
CA PRO A 151 -5.36 -8.95 21.46
C PRO A 151 -4.58 -7.76 22.00
N PHE A 152 -3.67 -7.19 21.22
CA PHE A 152 -2.85 -6.07 21.71
C PHE A 152 -3.66 -4.78 21.79
N PHE A 153 -4.47 -4.49 20.77
CA PHE A 153 -5.32 -3.29 20.79
C PHE A 153 -6.30 -3.31 21.96
N LYS A 154 -6.89 -4.47 22.26
CA LYS A 154 -7.76 -4.64 23.43
C LYS A 154 -7.02 -4.33 24.74
N ALA A 155 -5.84 -4.94 24.94
CA ALA A 155 -5.03 -4.71 26.14
C ALA A 155 -4.62 -3.24 26.27
N LEU A 156 -4.24 -2.58 25.18
CA LEU A 156 -3.88 -1.16 25.17
C LEU A 156 -5.04 -0.24 25.54
N VAL A 157 -6.25 -0.54 25.05
CA VAL A 157 -7.46 0.23 25.40
C VAL A 157 -7.82 0.04 26.87
N ASP A 158 -7.77 -1.18 27.37
CA ASP A 158 -8.05 -1.50 28.76
C ASP A 158 -7.08 -0.75 29.68
N TYR A 159 -5.78 -0.79 29.39
CA TYR A 159 -4.76 -0.03 30.15
C TYR A 159 -5.00 1.49 30.08
N ALA A 160 -5.25 2.04 28.89
CA ALA A 160 -5.47 3.48 28.72
C ALA A 160 -6.70 4.01 29.51
N GLN A 161 -7.68 3.13 29.78
CA GLN A 161 -8.90 3.45 30.52
C GLN A 161 -8.83 3.16 32.02
N ASP A 162 -7.87 2.34 32.46
CA ASP A 162 -7.75 1.90 33.87
C ASP A 162 -7.39 3.04 34.83
N GLY A 163 -6.86 4.14 34.31
CA GLY A 163 -6.56 5.35 35.12
C GLY A 163 -5.35 5.20 36.03
N SER A 164 -4.48 4.23 35.75
CA SER A 164 -3.23 4.03 36.52
C SER A 164 -2.29 5.22 36.42
N TYR A 165 -1.64 5.59 37.55
CA TYR A 165 -0.63 6.64 37.58
C TYR A 165 0.72 6.12 37.06
N SER A 166 1.18 6.63 35.93
CA SER A 166 2.48 6.24 35.36
C SER A 166 3.62 7.04 35.99
N TRP A 167 4.61 6.32 36.56
CA TRP A 167 5.87 6.84 37.04
C TRP A 167 7.06 6.44 36.15
N HIS A 168 6.78 6.02 34.94
CA HIS A 168 7.73 5.59 33.93
C HIS A 168 7.68 6.55 32.73
N CYS A 169 8.62 6.40 31.79
CA CYS A 169 8.53 7.09 30.49
C CYS A 169 7.32 6.60 29.65
N PRO A 170 6.80 7.39 28.73
CA PRO A 170 7.27 8.73 28.30
C PRO A 170 6.97 9.84 29.30
N GLY A 171 7.83 10.88 29.31
CA GLY A 171 7.77 11.98 30.26
C GLY A 171 6.55 12.89 30.23
N HIS A 172 5.67 12.70 29.22
CA HIS A 172 4.40 13.44 29.17
C HIS A 172 3.31 12.87 30.10
N SER A 173 3.52 11.68 30.68
CA SER A 173 2.63 11.07 31.70
C SER A 173 1.16 11.10 31.27
N GLY A 174 0.82 10.34 30.20
CA GLY A 174 -0.53 10.29 29.64
C GLY A 174 -1.02 11.62 29.02
N GLY A 175 -0.09 12.51 28.66
CA GLY A 175 -0.40 13.81 28.05
C GLY A 175 -0.42 14.99 28.98
N VAL A 176 -0.35 14.78 30.33
CA VAL A 176 -0.43 15.86 31.33
C VAL A 176 0.63 16.95 31.14
N ALA A 177 1.85 16.56 30.70
CA ALA A 177 2.92 17.53 30.46
C ALA A 177 2.55 18.56 29.36
N PHE A 178 1.82 18.14 28.33
CA PHE A 178 1.37 19.03 27.25
C PHE A 178 0.38 20.09 27.75
N LEU A 179 -0.42 19.80 28.78
CA LEU A 179 -1.39 20.73 29.33
C LEU A 179 -0.74 21.90 30.12
N LYS A 180 0.58 21.82 30.41
CA LYS A 180 1.31 22.82 31.18
C LYS A 180 1.78 24.03 30.38
N SER A 181 1.57 24.04 29.04
CA SER A 181 1.95 25.17 28.20
C SER A 181 0.90 25.45 27.10
N PRO A 182 0.80 26.66 26.56
CA PRO A 182 -0.14 26.98 25.49
C PRO A 182 0.09 26.12 24.22
N VAL A 183 1.33 25.97 23.76
CA VAL A 183 1.67 25.16 22.58
C VAL A 183 1.39 23.67 22.84
N GLY A 184 1.65 23.19 24.05
CA GLY A 184 1.30 21.83 24.44
C GLY A 184 -0.22 21.59 24.46
N ARG A 185 -1.00 22.58 24.92
CA ARG A 185 -2.47 22.49 24.86
C ARG A 185 -3.01 22.39 23.44
N MET A 186 -2.43 23.15 22.49
CA MET A 186 -2.78 23.04 21.08
C MET A 186 -2.50 21.62 20.55
N PHE A 187 -1.34 21.08 20.90
CA PHE A 187 -0.96 19.71 20.52
C PHE A 187 -1.91 18.67 21.11
N HIS A 188 -2.20 18.75 22.42
CA HIS A 188 -3.13 17.84 23.11
C HIS A 188 -4.54 17.92 22.52
N GLN A 189 -5.03 19.14 22.23
CA GLN A 189 -6.34 19.33 21.63
C GLN A 189 -6.43 18.72 20.23
N PHE A 190 -5.36 18.80 19.43
CA PHE A 190 -5.30 18.25 18.08
C PHE A 190 -5.26 16.71 18.07
N PHE A 191 -4.38 16.11 18.87
CA PHE A 191 -4.22 14.64 18.87
C PHE A 191 -5.21 13.91 19.78
N GLY A 192 -5.73 14.56 20.79
CA GLY A 192 -6.66 13.99 21.78
C GLY A 192 -5.98 13.17 22.87
N GLU A 193 -6.73 12.94 23.94
CA GLU A 193 -6.24 12.27 25.15
C GLU A 193 -5.86 10.80 24.91
N ASN A 194 -6.67 10.06 24.16
CA ASN A 194 -6.46 8.62 23.94
C ASN A 194 -5.13 8.33 23.25
N MET A 195 -4.72 9.15 22.29
CA MET A 195 -3.42 8.98 21.60
C MET A 195 -2.25 9.11 22.58
N LEU A 196 -2.35 10.03 23.54
CA LEU A 196 -1.32 10.30 24.53
C LEU A 196 -1.33 9.29 25.69
N ARG A 197 -2.51 8.80 26.09
CA ARG A 197 -2.63 7.71 27.07
C ARG A 197 -2.17 6.36 26.54
N ALA A 198 -2.31 6.13 25.24
CA ALA A 198 -1.82 4.91 24.60
C ALA A 198 -0.29 4.90 24.36
N ASP A 199 0.38 6.04 24.54
CA ASP A 199 1.84 6.13 24.45
C ASP A 199 2.49 5.83 25.79
N VAL A 200 2.82 4.56 26.00
CA VAL A 200 3.40 3.99 27.21
C VAL A 200 4.65 3.19 26.87
N CYS A 201 5.41 2.79 27.89
CA CYS A 201 6.65 2.04 27.70
C CYS A 201 6.51 0.57 28.11
N ASN A 202 7.58 -0.18 27.90
CA ASN A 202 7.69 -1.62 28.21
C ASN A 202 7.59 -1.95 29.71
N SER A 203 7.47 -0.97 30.61
CA SER A 203 7.30 -1.21 32.05
C SER A 203 5.88 -1.65 32.42
N VAL A 204 4.97 -1.70 31.44
CA VAL A 204 3.58 -2.15 31.63
C VAL A 204 3.51 -3.63 31.23
N ASP A 205 3.58 -4.51 32.21
CA ASP A 205 3.65 -5.95 32.02
C ASP A 205 2.41 -6.51 31.30
N GLU A 206 1.23 -5.94 31.54
CA GLU A 206 -0.03 -6.38 30.94
C GLU A 206 -0.07 -6.20 29.41
N LEU A 207 0.75 -5.33 28.86
CA LEU A 207 0.85 -5.10 27.41
C LEU A 207 1.80 -6.07 26.72
N GLY A 208 2.61 -6.81 27.49
CA GLY A 208 3.69 -7.63 26.95
C GLY A 208 4.82 -6.78 26.36
N GLN A 209 5.75 -7.41 25.69
CA GLN A 209 6.94 -6.73 25.18
C GLN A 209 7.18 -7.05 23.70
N LEU A 210 7.37 -6.00 22.91
CA LEU A 210 7.68 -6.15 21.48
C LEU A 210 9.06 -6.79 21.26
N LEU A 211 10.07 -6.40 22.03
CA LEU A 211 11.45 -6.86 21.87
C LEU A 211 11.64 -8.33 22.25
N ASP A 212 10.81 -8.85 23.12
CA ASP A 212 10.84 -10.25 23.58
C ASP A 212 9.71 -11.07 22.98
N HIS A 213 8.84 -10.46 22.20
CA HIS A 213 7.65 -11.07 21.59
C HIS A 213 6.81 -11.84 22.62
N THR A 214 6.37 -11.14 23.69
CA THR A 214 5.63 -11.74 24.80
C THR A 214 4.24 -11.13 25.00
N GLY A 215 3.40 -11.78 25.80
CA GLY A 215 2.09 -11.29 26.21
C GLY A 215 1.14 -11.02 25.04
N PRO A 216 0.32 -9.94 25.10
CA PRO A 216 -0.60 -9.53 24.06
C PRO A 216 0.09 -9.26 22.70
N VAL A 217 1.32 -8.76 22.68
CA VAL A 217 2.10 -8.56 21.44
C VAL A 217 2.29 -9.90 20.73
N ALA A 218 2.78 -10.93 21.44
CA ALA A 218 2.97 -12.27 20.87
C ALA A 218 1.63 -12.89 20.42
N ALA A 219 0.54 -12.64 21.15
CA ALA A 219 -0.78 -13.12 20.74
C ALA A 219 -1.24 -12.47 19.43
N SER A 220 -1.01 -11.17 19.26
CA SER A 220 -1.32 -10.43 18.04
C SER A 220 -0.45 -10.85 16.87
N GLU A 221 0.85 -11.07 17.08
CA GLU A 221 1.74 -11.54 16.03
C GLU A 221 1.37 -12.97 15.56
N ARG A 222 0.97 -13.87 16.49
CA ARG A 222 0.43 -15.20 16.11
C ARG A 222 -0.88 -15.09 15.34
N ASN A 223 -1.77 -14.17 15.75
CA ASN A 223 -3.02 -13.94 15.03
C ASN A 223 -2.77 -13.39 13.62
N ALA A 224 -1.90 -12.41 13.48
CA ALA A 224 -1.50 -11.87 12.19
C ALA A 224 -0.83 -12.95 11.30
N ALA A 225 0.08 -13.78 11.85
CA ALA A 225 0.68 -14.89 11.13
C ALA A 225 -0.38 -15.84 10.56
N ARG A 226 -1.38 -16.20 11.36
CA ARG A 226 -2.52 -17.03 10.94
C ARG A 226 -3.32 -16.38 9.80
N ILE A 227 -3.65 -15.10 9.95
CA ILE A 227 -4.44 -14.34 8.96
C ILE A 227 -3.70 -14.25 7.63
N PHE A 228 -2.40 -13.95 7.65
CA PHE A 228 -1.55 -13.83 6.47
C PHE A 228 -0.98 -15.16 5.96
N ASN A 229 -1.36 -16.30 6.57
CA ASN A 229 -0.88 -17.62 6.21
C ASN A 229 0.67 -17.78 6.32
N ALA A 230 1.25 -17.17 7.32
CA ALA A 230 2.66 -17.29 7.69
C ALA A 230 2.83 -18.21 8.91
N ASP A 231 4.04 -18.75 9.12
CA ASP A 231 4.38 -19.47 10.36
C ASP A 231 4.75 -18.47 11.46
N TYR A 232 5.37 -17.36 11.08
CA TYR A 232 5.72 -16.26 11.98
C TYR A 232 5.33 -14.91 11.37
N CYS A 233 4.91 -14.01 12.25
CA CYS A 233 4.79 -12.59 11.96
C CYS A 233 5.52 -11.81 13.05
N PHE A 234 6.32 -10.83 12.67
CA PHE A 234 6.99 -9.90 13.57
C PHE A 234 6.54 -8.49 13.21
N PHE A 235 5.89 -7.80 14.13
CA PHE A 235 5.50 -6.41 13.94
C PHE A 235 6.72 -5.49 14.00
N VAL A 236 6.79 -4.53 13.11
CA VAL A 236 7.91 -3.59 13.00
C VAL A 236 7.38 -2.16 13.01
N THR A 237 7.84 -1.37 13.96
CA THR A 237 7.36 -0.01 14.22
C THR A 237 8.13 1.07 13.44
N ASN A 238 9.07 0.71 12.61
CA ASN A 238 9.92 1.65 11.88
C ASN A 238 9.95 1.40 10.35
N GLY A 239 8.83 0.93 9.82
CA GLY A 239 8.57 0.76 8.39
C GLY A 239 9.30 -0.43 7.77
N THR A 240 8.91 -0.78 6.55
CA THR A 240 9.52 -1.88 5.78
C THR A 240 11.01 -1.64 5.50
N SER A 241 11.46 -0.39 5.51
CA SER A 241 12.90 -0.10 5.44
C SER A 241 13.69 -0.76 6.56
N THR A 242 13.10 -0.90 7.74
CA THR A 242 13.68 -1.61 8.87
C THR A 242 13.44 -3.11 8.79
N SER A 243 12.23 -3.53 8.40
CA SER A 243 11.91 -4.94 8.17
C SER A 243 12.90 -5.59 7.19
N ASN A 244 13.21 -4.92 6.09
CA ASN A 244 14.21 -5.37 5.11
C ASN A 244 15.60 -5.58 5.73
N LYS A 245 16.06 -4.65 6.57
CA LYS A 245 17.36 -4.74 7.24
C LYS A 245 17.40 -5.88 8.26
N MET A 246 16.31 -6.14 8.99
CA MET A 246 16.19 -7.26 9.92
C MET A 246 16.35 -8.58 9.19
N VAL A 247 15.63 -8.80 8.09
CA VAL A 247 15.77 -10.03 7.27
C VAL A 247 17.21 -10.19 6.77
N TRP A 248 17.84 -9.12 6.31
CA TRP A 248 19.19 -9.15 5.78
C TRP A 248 20.24 -9.44 6.85
N HIS A 249 20.18 -8.77 8.01
CA HIS A 249 21.15 -9.04 9.10
C HIS A 249 21.00 -10.44 9.71
N HIS A 250 19.80 -11.01 9.69
CA HIS A 250 19.62 -12.41 10.07
C HIS A 250 20.23 -13.38 9.05
N THR A 251 20.25 -13.01 7.76
CA THR A 251 20.54 -13.97 6.68
C THR A 251 21.94 -13.81 6.11
N VAL A 252 22.49 -12.61 6.06
CA VAL A 252 23.65 -12.23 5.24
C VAL A 252 24.81 -11.77 6.11
N ALA A 253 26.01 -12.24 5.81
CA ALA A 253 27.27 -11.90 6.46
C ALA A 253 28.25 -11.23 5.47
N PRO A 254 29.33 -10.56 5.96
CA PRO A 254 30.33 -9.94 5.12
C PRO A 254 30.95 -10.93 4.12
N GLY A 255 30.98 -10.51 2.85
CA GLY A 255 31.54 -11.31 1.74
C GLY A 255 30.55 -12.29 1.11
N ASP A 256 29.37 -12.49 1.67
CA ASP A 256 28.32 -13.31 1.04
C ASP A 256 27.90 -12.71 -0.32
N VAL A 257 27.67 -13.60 -1.29
CA VAL A 257 27.07 -13.22 -2.57
C VAL A 257 25.55 -13.24 -2.45
N VAL A 258 24.92 -12.15 -2.88
CA VAL A 258 23.46 -11.95 -2.79
C VAL A 258 22.89 -11.61 -4.17
N VAL A 259 21.70 -12.13 -4.48
CA VAL A 259 20.98 -11.83 -5.72
C VAL A 259 19.88 -10.82 -5.44
N VAL A 260 19.85 -9.72 -6.18
CA VAL A 260 18.99 -8.59 -5.86
C VAL A 260 18.37 -8.00 -7.14
N ASP A 261 17.09 -7.70 -7.08
CA ASP A 261 16.41 -6.86 -8.07
C ASP A 261 17.05 -5.46 -8.14
N ARG A 262 17.49 -5.03 -9.32
CA ARG A 262 18.06 -3.69 -9.49
C ARG A 262 17.01 -2.57 -9.26
N ASN A 263 15.73 -2.90 -9.29
CA ASN A 263 14.61 -2.02 -8.94
C ASN A 263 14.30 -2.01 -7.43
N CYS A 264 15.17 -2.54 -6.59
CA CYS A 264 14.94 -2.64 -5.16
C CYS A 264 14.87 -1.26 -4.48
N HIS A 265 14.13 -1.20 -3.39
CA HIS A 265 14.08 -0.03 -2.53
C HIS A 265 15.46 0.27 -1.91
N LYS A 266 15.77 1.56 -1.70
CA LYS A 266 17.05 2.00 -1.12
C LYS A 266 17.42 1.30 0.21
N SER A 267 16.45 0.82 0.99
CA SER A 267 16.73 0.07 2.22
C SER A 267 17.46 -1.26 1.98
N ILE A 268 17.24 -1.91 0.84
CA ILE A 268 17.97 -3.12 0.43
C ILE A 268 19.42 -2.76 0.10
N LEU A 269 19.65 -1.64 -0.59
CA LEU A 269 21.01 -1.17 -0.87
C LEU A 269 21.75 -0.75 0.41
N HIS A 270 21.04 -0.14 1.36
CA HIS A 270 21.61 0.11 2.70
C HIS A 270 21.94 -1.21 3.40
N ALA A 271 21.11 -2.24 3.28
CA ALA A 271 21.38 -3.55 3.86
C ALA A 271 22.61 -4.21 3.22
N ILE A 272 22.82 -4.08 1.90
CA ILE A 272 24.05 -4.52 1.22
C ILE A 272 25.29 -3.83 1.81
N ILE A 273 25.22 -2.50 1.98
CA ILE A 273 26.30 -1.73 2.59
C ILE A 273 26.58 -2.19 4.02
N MET A 274 25.55 -2.31 4.83
CA MET A 274 25.66 -2.65 6.26
C MET A 274 26.15 -4.08 6.48
N THR A 275 25.74 -5.04 5.65
CA THR A 275 26.18 -6.43 5.74
C THR A 275 27.54 -6.70 5.09
N GLY A 276 28.04 -5.78 4.27
CA GLY A 276 29.30 -5.99 3.53
C GLY A 276 29.24 -7.07 2.46
N SER A 277 28.06 -7.39 1.97
CA SER A 277 27.79 -8.39 0.94
C SER A 277 28.16 -7.93 -0.46
N ILE A 278 28.25 -8.87 -1.40
CA ILE A 278 28.56 -8.63 -2.80
C ILE A 278 27.29 -8.85 -3.64
N PRO A 279 26.72 -7.78 -4.21
CA PRO A 279 25.46 -7.91 -4.95
C PRO A 279 25.68 -8.41 -6.38
N VAL A 280 24.77 -9.27 -6.82
CA VAL A 280 24.54 -9.68 -8.21
C VAL A 280 23.16 -9.20 -8.59
N PHE A 281 23.10 -8.18 -9.43
CA PHE A 281 21.84 -7.51 -9.77
C PHE A 281 21.13 -8.19 -10.94
N LEU A 282 19.78 -8.27 -10.83
CA LEU A 282 18.87 -8.63 -11.89
C LEU A 282 18.21 -7.36 -12.43
N PRO A 283 18.54 -6.90 -13.65
CA PRO A 283 17.97 -5.68 -14.20
C PRO A 283 16.54 -5.91 -14.69
N PRO A 284 15.58 -5.03 -14.31
CA PRO A 284 14.24 -5.05 -14.86
C PRO A 284 14.20 -4.41 -16.25
N THR A 285 13.16 -4.73 -17.02
CA THR A 285 12.83 -4.02 -18.27
C THR A 285 12.21 -2.65 -17.96
N ARG A 286 12.13 -1.78 -18.97
CA ARG A 286 11.45 -0.48 -18.89
C ARG A 286 10.78 -0.15 -20.23
N ASN A 287 9.73 0.65 -20.19
CA ASN A 287 9.20 1.30 -21.39
C ASN A 287 9.54 2.80 -21.39
N HIS A 288 9.32 3.47 -22.52
CA HIS A 288 9.70 4.88 -22.65
C HIS A 288 8.80 5.87 -21.89
N TYR A 289 7.69 5.43 -21.32
CA TYR A 289 6.97 6.25 -20.31
C TYR A 289 7.67 6.31 -18.95
N GLY A 290 8.78 5.58 -18.80
CA GLY A 290 9.50 5.45 -17.53
C GLY A 290 8.88 4.42 -16.59
N ILE A 291 7.89 3.66 -17.06
CA ILE A 291 7.27 2.57 -16.29
C ILE A 291 8.26 1.41 -16.19
N ILE A 292 8.41 0.90 -14.97
CA ILE A 292 9.30 -0.21 -14.67
C ILE A 292 8.59 -1.52 -14.98
N GLY A 293 9.17 -2.29 -15.88
CA GLY A 293 8.71 -3.61 -16.25
C GLY A 293 9.31 -4.73 -15.40
N PRO A 294 9.01 -5.97 -15.74
CA PRO A 294 9.52 -7.12 -15.04
C PRO A 294 10.97 -7.46 -15.40
N ILE A 295 11.64 -8.18 -14.52
CA ILE A 295 12.79 -9.01 -14.81
C ILE A 295 12.29 -10.23 -15.61
N ALA A 296 12.98 -10.60 -16.67
CA ALA A 296 12.59 -11.76 -17.48
C ALA A 296 12.63 -13.06 -16.65
N GLN A 297 11.67 -13.95 -16.87
CA GLN A 297 11.62 -15.24 -16.17
C GLN A 297 12.92 -16.05 -16.33
N SER A 298 13.57 -15.96 -17.48
CA SER A 298 14.84 -16.64 -17.79
C SER A 298 16.01 -16.20 -16.90
N GLU A 299 15.90 -15.07 -16.21
CA GLU A 299 16.91 -14.57 -15.27
C GLU A 299 16.83 -15.30 -13.90
N PHE A 300 15.68 -15.92 -13.59
CA PHE A 300 15.47 -16.68 -12.36
C PHE A 300 15.86 -18.15 -12.52
N THR A 301 17.02 -18.41 -13.11
CA THR A 301 17.59 -19.74 -13.24
C THR A 301 19.00 -19.78 -12.66
N ARG A 302 19.44 -20.96 -12.22
CA ARG A 302 20.80 -21.16 -11.71
C ARG A 302 21.84 -20.71 -12.74
N GLU A 303 21.68 -21.12 -13.99
CA GLU A 303 22.60 -20.83 -15.09
C GLU A 303 22.69 -19.32 -15.40
N ALA A 304 21.56 -18.61 -15.32
CA ALA A 304 21.54 -17.16 -15.51
C ALA A 304 22.27 -16.44 -14.39
N ILE A 305 22.05 -16.86 -13.13
CA ILE A 305 22.71 -16.28 -11.97
C ILE A 305 24.23 -16.59 -12.01
N GLU A 306 24.64 -17.83 -12.33
CA GLU A 306 26.05 -18.19 -12.48
C GLU A 306 26.76 -17.37 -13.57
N ARG A 307 26.09 -17.08 -14.72
CA ARG A 307 26.64 -16.18 -15.76
C ARG A 307 26.85 -14.76 -15.22
N LYS A 308 25.92 -14.24 -14.40
CA LYS A 308 26.06 -12.91 -13.79
C LYS A 308 27.14 -12.86 -12.74
N ILE A 309 27.32 -13.92 -11.98
CA ILE A 309 28.44 -14.07 -11.03
C ILE A 309 29.77 -14.02 -11.79
N ALA A 310 29.88 -14.77 -12.90
CA ALA A 310 31.08 -14.80 -13.73
C ALA A 310 31.42 -13.43 -14.35
N ALA A 311 30.38 -12.64 -14.69
CA ALA A 311 30.53 -11.32 -15.27
C ALA A 311 30.77 -10.21 -14.24
N ASN A 312 30.63 -10.49 -12.93
CA ASN A 312 30.76 -9.47 -11.89
C ASN A 312 32.25 -9.18 -11.58
N PRO A 313 32.75 -7.95 -11.83
CA PRO A 313 34.14 -7.62 -11.56
C PRO A 313 34.58 -7.82 -10.11
N LEU A 314 33.67 -7.69 -9.15
CA LEU A 314 33.93 -7.91 -7.71
C LEU A 314 34.16 -9.38 -7.36
N LEU A 315 33.82 -10.31 -8.26
CA LEU A 315 33.96 -11.76 -8.10
C LEU A 315 34.99 -12.35 -9.06
N LYS A 316 35.90 -11.52 -9.60
CA LYS A 316 36.95 -11.97 -10.51
C LYS A 316 37.79 -13.08 -9.88
N GLY A 317 37.93 -14.20 -10.60
CA GLY A 317 38.69 -15.37 -10.15
C GLY A 317 37.92 -16.36 -9.27
N VAL A 318 36.66 -16.08 -8.96
CA VAL A 318 35.77 -16.99 -8.25
C VAL A 318 35.11 -17.94 -9.25
N ASP A 319 35.05 -19.23 -8.98
CA ASP A 319 34.32 -20.21 -9.77
C ASP A 319 32.81 -20.08 -9.52
N PRO A 320 32.00 -19.60 -10.50
CA PRO A 320 30.59 -19.34 -10.32
C PRO A 320 29.78 -20.55 -9.87
N LYS A 321 30.18 -21.76 -10.27
CA LYS A 321 29.50 -23.00 -9.92
C LYS A 321 29.66 -23.40 -8.45
N LYS A 322 30.70 -22.85 -7.77
CA LYS A 322 30.94 -23.05 -6.34
C LYS A 322 30.30 -22.01 -5.45
N VAL A 323 29.78 -20.92 -6.05
CA VAL A 323 29.08 -19.88 -5.31
C VAL A 323 27.64 -20.28 -5.09
N LYS A 324 27.23 -20.31 -3.84
CA LYS A 324 25.82 -20.45 -3.44
C LYS A 324 25.33 -19.09 -2.93
N PRO A 325 24.52 -18.36 -3.69
CA PRO A 325 24.00 -17.10 -3.21
C PRO A 325 23.19 -17.27 -1.92
N ARG A 326 23.37 -16.35 -0.99
CA ARG A 326 22.80 -16.46 0.35
C ARG A 326 21.32 -16.18 0.40
N ILE A 327 20.90 -15.18 -0.38
CA ILE A 327 19.52 -14.69 -0.45
C ILE A 327 19.21 -14.20 -1.87
N LEU A 328 17.95 -14.36 -2.29
CA LEU A 328 17.38 -13.57 -3.37
C LEU A 328 16.39 -12.59 -2.79
N THR A 329 16.56 -11.30 -3.07
CA THR A 329 15.58 -10.25 -2.72
C THR A 329 14.96 -9.69 -3.97
N LEU A 330 13.63 -9.74 -4.06
CA LEU A 330 12.83 -9.28 -5.19
C LEU A 330 11.78 -8.27 -4.72
N THR A 331 11.69 -7.14 -5.40
CA THR A 331 10.56 -6.22 -5.26
C THR A 331 9.34 -6.84 -5.93
N GLN A 332 8.44 -7.43 -5.12
CA GLN A 332 7.32 -8.22 -5.63
C GLN A 332 6.28 -7.40 -6.38
N SER A 333 6.16 -6.12 -6.08
CA SER A 333 5.35 -5.18 -6.84
C SER A 333 6.15 -3.95 -7.22
N THR A 334 6.29 -3.69 -8.52
CA THR A 334 6.80 -2.39 -8.97
C THR A 334 5.84 -1.26 -8.56
N TYR A 335 6.28 -0.01 -8.59
CA TYR A 335 5.41 1.14 -8.35
C TYR A 335 4.15 1.11 -9.22
N ASP A 336 4.31 0.80 -10.49
CA ASP A 336 3.23 0.80 -11.48
C ASP A 336 2.38 -0.49 -11.44
N GLY A 337 2.71 -1.44 -10.54
CA GLY A 337 1.88 -2.60 -10.24
C GLY A 337 2.22 -3.89 -10.97
N VAL A 338 3.41 -4.01 -11.54
CA VAL A 338 3.85 -5.28 -12.15
C VAL A 338 4.26 -6.26 -11.06
N LEU A 339 3.61 -7.41 -11.02
CA LEU A 339 3.80 -8.49 -10.05
C LEU A 339 4.47 -9.70 -10.70
N TYR A 340 5.13 -10.52 -9.89
CA TYR A 340 5.77 -11.76 -10.31
C TYR A 340 5.04 -13.01 -9.78
N ASN A 341 5.05 -14.09 -10.55
CA ASN A 341 4.62 -15.39 -10.06
C ASN A 341 5.66 -15.94 -9.08
N THR A 342 5.39 -15.77 -7.78
CA THR A 342 6.33 -16.16 -6.71
C THR A 342 6.57 -17.66 -6.65
N GLU A 343 5.57 -18.49 -7.00
CA GLU A 343 5.72 -19.95 -6.99
C GLU A 343 6.68 -20.42 -8.09
N ALA A 344 6.59 -19.81 -9.28
CA ALA A 344 7.50 -20.12 -10.36
C ALA A 344 8.96 -19.79 -9.98
N ILE A 345 9.20 -18.68 -9.30
CA ILE A 345 10.54 -18.26 -8.84
C ILE A 345 11.05 -19.19 -7.74
N LYS A 346 10.23 -19.46 -6.73
CA LYS A 346 10.58 -20.39 -5.64
C LYS A 346 10.97 -21.77 -6.18
N HIS A 347 10.14 -22.30 -7.08
CA HIS A 347 10.40 -23.61 -7.67
C HIS A 347 11.69 -23.65 -8.51
N ALA A 348 11.94 -22.63 -9.32
CA ALA A 348 13.11 -22.56 -10.20
C ALA A 348 14.45 -22.51 -9.41
N LEU A 349 14.44 -21.95 -8.21
CA LEU A 349 15.64 -21.70 -7.40
C LEU A 349 15.72 -22.56 -6.14
N ASP A 350 14.76 -23.49 -5.92
CA ASP A 350 14.78 -24.37 -4.74
C ASP A 350 16.00 -25.31 -4.79
N GLY A 351 16.76 -25.33 -3.70
CA GLY A 351 18.02 -26.08 -3.58
C GLY A 351 19.26 -25.33 -4.06
N TYR A 352 19.11 -24.21 -4.76
CA TYR A 352 20.22 -23.34 -5.14
C TYR A 352 20.34 -22.12 -4.23
N ILE A 353 19.22 -21.44 -3.93
CA ILE A 353 19.16 -20.32 -2.97
C ILE A 353 18.26 -20.74 -1.80
N ASP A 354 18.79 -20.65 -0.57
CA ASP A 354 18.12 -21.13 0.63
C ASP A 354 17.16 -20.13 1.27
N THR A 355 17.27 -18.86 0.93
CA THR A 355 16.40 -17.79 1.46
C THR A 355 15.83 -16.95 0.34
N MET A 356 14.51 -16.85 0.30
CA MET A 356 13.77 -15.98 -0.61
C MET A 356 13.17 -14.83 0.20
N HIS A 357 13.43 -13.61 -0.23
CA HIS A 357 12.88 -12.42 0.37
C HIS A 357 12.10 -11.64 -0.68
N PHE A 358 10.80 -11.53 -0.49
CA PHE A 358 9.91 -10.73 -1.31
C PHE A 358 9.60 -9.42 -0.58
N ASP A 359 10.08 -8.30 -1.12
CA ASP A 359 9.67 -6.98 -0.66
C ASP A 359 8.26 -6.71 -1.19
N GLU A 360 7.27 -6.92 -0.34
CA GLU A 360 5.85 -6.72 -0.57
C GLU A 360 5.33 -5.42 0.07
N ALA A 361 6.20 -4.41 0.24
CA ALA A 361 5.81 -3.14 0.84
C ALA A 361 4.58 -2.49 0.14
N TRP A 362 4.39 -2.79 -1.14
CA TRP A 362 3.28 -2.33 -1.97
C TRP A 362 2.24 -3.42 -2.26
N LEU A 363 2.26 -4.55 -1.54
CA LEU A 363 1.42 -5.71 -1.87
C LEU A 363 0.77 -6.43 -0.66
N PRO A 364 0.53 -5.79 0.50
CA PRO A 364 0.02 -6.50 1.67
C PRO A 364 -1.41 -7.02 1.49
N HIS A 365 -2.18 -6.50 0.54
CA HIS A 365 -3.57 -6.87 0.25
C HIS A 365 -3.73 -8.16 -0.56
N ALA A 366 -2.69 -8.57 -1.28
CA ALA A 366 -2.80 -9.63 -2.30
C ALA A 366 -3.16 -11.01 -1.73
N ALA A 367 -2.76 -11.32 -0.48
CA ALA A 367 -3.05 -12.60 0.17
C ALA A 367 -4.55 -12.86 0.40
N PHE A 368 -5.40 -11.83 0.34
CA PHE A 368 -6.80 -11.90 0.75
C PHE A 368 -7.79 -12.05 -0.40
N HIS A 369 -7.32 -11.94 -1.64
CA HIS A 369 -8.22 -12.07 -2.77
C HIS A 369 -7.67 -13.05 -3.83
N ARG A 370 -8.54 -13.98 -4.28
CA ARG A 370 -8.20 -15.01 -5.30
C ARG A 370 -7.66 -14.44 -6.62
N PHE A 371 -7.93 -13.16 -6.89
CA PHE A 371 -7.43 -12.47 -8.08
C PHE A 371 -5.91 -12.54 -8.19
N TYR A 372 -5.20 -12.45 -7.06
CA TYR A 372 -3.74 -12.44 -7.02
C TYR A 372 -3.09 -13.83 -7.06
N GLY A 373 -3.84 -14.90 -6.76
CA GLY A 373 -3.39 -16.30 -6.92
C GLY A 373 -1.96 -16.56 -6.43
N THR A 374 -1.07 -16.86 -7.36
CA THR A 374 0.36 -17.16 -7.10
C THR A 374 1.28 -15.93 -7.08
N PHE A 375 0.71 -14.71 -7.12
CA PHE A 375 1.45 -13.45 -7.23
C PHE A 375 1.75 -12.77 -5.89
N HIS A 376 1.80 -13.51 -4.80
CA HIS A 376 2.23 -13.04 -3.48
C HIS A 376 2.98 -14.15 -2.74
N ALA A 377 3.84 -13.79 -1.78
CA ALA A 377 4.78 -14.72 -1.16
C ALA A 377 4.12 -15.78 -0.27
N MET A 378 3.12 -15.39 0.55
CA MET A 378 2.50 -16.24 1.58
C MET A 378 1.30 -17.02 1.04
N GLY A 379 1.54 -17.95 0.14
CA GLY A 379 0.47 -18.71 -0.52
C GLY A 379 -0.23 -19.72 0.37
N LYS A 380 -1.57 -19.66 0.42
CA LYS A 380 -2.41 -20.66 1.07
C LYS A 380 -2.61 -21.87 0.13
N ASN A 381 -2.62 -23.08 0.68
CA ASN A 381 -2.85 -24.32 -0.09
C ASN A 381 -1.82 -24.55 -1.23
N ARG A 382 -0.64 -23.98 -1.12
CA ARG A 382 0.49 -24.19 -2.03
C ARG A 382 1.55 -25.07 -1.35
N PRO A 383 2.24 -25.98 -2.08
CA PRO A 383 3.28 -26.78 -1.48
C PRO A 383 4.42 -25.87 -1.02
N ARG A 384 4.89 -26.10 0.22
CA ARG A 384 6.05 -25.38 0.75
C ARG A 384 7.29 -25.73 -0.05
N PRO A 385 8.21 -24.78 -0.32
CA PRO A 385 9.51 -25.09 -0.90
C PRO A 385 10.24 -26.13 -0.04
N LYS A 386 11.07 -26.94 -0.68
CA LYS A 386 11.76 -28.03 0.01
C LYS A 386 12.85 -27.51 0.96
N ASN A 387 13.60 -26.51 0.50
CA ASN A 387 14.80 -26.05 1.19
C ASN A 387 14.77 -24.53 1.52
N GLN A 388 13.86 -23.77 0.93
CA GLN A 388 13.85 -22.30 1.04
C GLN A 388 12.97 -21.82 2.19
N ILE A 389 13.52 -21.00 3.08
CA ILE A 389 12.73 -20.14 3.96
C ILE A 389 12.30 -18.91 3.16
N VAL A 390 11.04 -18.54 3.27
CA VAL A 390 10.45 -17.42 2.53
C VAL A 390 10.12 -16.29 3.50
N PHE A 391 10.68 -15.12 3.27
CA PHE A 391 10.34 -13.89 3.96
C PHE A 391 9.50 -12.99 3.05
N ALA A 392 8.49 -12.34 3.61
CA ALA A 392 7.81 -11.19 2.99
C ALA A 392 7.84 -10.01 3.95
N THR A 393 8.26 -8.85 3.47
CA THR A 393 8.25 -7.62 4.24
C THR A 393 7.17 -6.70 3.70
N GLN A 394 6.23 -6.27 4.56
CA GLN A 394 5.03 -5.56 4.13
C GLN A 394 4.87 -4.25 4.90
N SER A 395 4.53 -3.17 4.18
CA SER A 395 4.05 -1.92 4.77
C SER A 395 2.53 -1.97 4.89
N THR A 396 2.01 -2.23 6.07
CA THR A 396 0.57 -2.26 6.31
C THR A 396 -0.08 -0.90 6.07
N HIS A 397 0.65 0.17 6.36
CA HIS A 397 0.18 1.55 6.20
C HIS A 397 -0.02 2.03 4.75
N LYS A 398 0.54 1.33 3.73
CA LYS A 398 0.46 1.82 2.34
C LYS A 398 -0.86 1.49 1.67
N LEU A 399 -1.37 0.28 1.85
CA LEU A 399 -2.56 -0.22 1.16
C LEU A 399 -3.64 -0.73 2.11
N LEU A 400 -3.26 -1.15 3.33
CA LEU A 400 -4.17 -1.51 4.40
C LEU A 400 -4.36 -0.32 5.39
N ALA A 401 -5.12 -0.54 6.44
CA ALA A 401 -5.37 0.48 7.45
C ALA A 401 -4.21 0.54 8.47
N GLY A 402 -3.41 1.58 8.43
CA GLY A 402 -2.30 1.77 9.37
C GLY A 402 -1.72 3.17 9.29
N ILE A 403 -1.13 3.62 10.40
CA ILE A 403 -0.34 4.86 10.40
C ILE A 403 1.02 4.61 9.74
N SER A 404 1.61 5.67 9.17
CA SER A 404 2.96 5.60 8.58
C SER A 404 3.95 4.92 9.53
N GLN A 405 4.83 4.10 8.98
CA GLN A 405 5.80 3.22 9.66
C GLN A 405 5.24 1.87 10.15
N ALA A 406 3.92 1.65 10.24
CA ALA A 406 3.38 0.32 10.52
C ALA A 406 3.81 -0.68 9.45
N SER A 407 4.50 -1.74 9.85
CA SER A 407 5.11 -2.74 8.98
C SER A 407 5.17 -4.10 9.66
N GLN A 408 5.44 -5.15 8.89
CA GLN A 408 5.59 -6.50 9.41
C GLN A 408 6.56 -7.33 8.57
N VAL A 409 7.18 -8.32 9.21
CA VAL A 409 7.94 -9.40 8.58
C VAL A 409 7.13 -10.67 8.72
N LEU A 410 6.76 -11.27 7.60
CA LEU A 410 6.09 -12.56 7.53
C LEU A 410 7.09 -13.64 7.11
N VAL A 411 7.01 -14.81 7.72
CA VAL A 411 7.92 -15.92 7.43
C VAL A 411 7.16 -17.21 7.18
N GLN A 412 7.52 -17.90 6.11
CA GLN A 412 7.12 -19.28 5.88
C GLN A 412 8.34 -20.20 5.90
N ASP A 413 8.28 -21.21 6.77
CA ASP A 413 9.25 -22.29 6.85
C ASP A 413 9.22 -23.15 5.58
N SER A 414 10.34 -23.78 5.28
CA SER A 414 10.39 -24.81 4.25
C SER A 414 10.05 -26.20 4.83
N GLN A 415 10.00 -27.21 3.95
CA GLN A 415 9.80 -28.59 4.42
C GLN A 415 10.94 -29.08 5.30
N LYS A 416 12.19 -28.65 5.03
CA LYS A 416 13.41 -29.13 5.70
C LYS A 416 14.06 -28.12 6.64
N ARG A 417 13.78 -26.84 6.46
CA ARG A 417 14.41 -25.76 7.23
C ARG A 417 13.34 -24.94 7.92
N LYS A 418 13.58 -24.63 9.17
CA LYS A 418 12.72 -23.78 10.00
C LYS A 418 13.50 -22.56 10.46
N LEU A 419 12.79 -21.44 10.59
CA LEU A 419 13.33 -20.28 11.26
C LEU A 419 13.52 -20.57 12.74
N ASP A 420 14.66 -20.18 13.28
CA ASP A 420 14.81 -20.02 14.72
C ASP A 420 14.40 -18.58 15.09
N PRO A 421 13.26 -18.38 15.77
CA PRO A 421 12.78 -17.05 16.07
C PRO A 421 13.70 -16.32 17.07
N HIS A 422 14.43 -17.02 17.92
CA HIS A 422 15.38 -16.41 18.87
C HIS A 422 16.59 -15.84 18.13
N LEU A 423 17.12 -16.56 17.14
CA LEU A 423 18.22 -16.06 16.31
C LEU A 423 17.76 -14.93 15.38
N PHE A 424 16.53 -14.98 14.90
CA PHE A 424 15.95 -13.85 14.14
C PHE A 424 15.80 -12.60 15.02
N ASN A 425 15.44 -12.79 16.29
CA ASN A 425 15.27 -11.69 17.24
C ASN A 425 16.57 -10.92 17.48
N GLU A 426 17.74 -11.54 17.42
CA GLU A 426 19.02 -10.82 17.49
C GLU A 426 19.15 -9.74 16.39
N ALA A 427 18.78 -10.09 15.16
CA ALA A 427 18.75 -9.12 14.05
C ALA A 427 17.61 -8.10 14.20
N TYR A 428 16.50 -8.51 14.79
CA TYR A 428 15.37 -7.62 15.09
C TYR A 428 15.77 -6.53 16.10
N LEU A 429 16.44 -6.92 17.19
CA LEU A 429 16.92 -6.03 18.24
C LEU A 429 17.92 -4.99 17.73
N MET A 430 18.78 -5.35 16.77
CA MET A 430 19.75 -4.42 16.18
C MET A 430 19.08 -3.20 15.50
N HIS A 431 17.82 -3.34 15.09
CA HIS A 431 17.10 -2.33 14.33
C HIS A 431 15.87 -1.77 15.04
N SER A 432 15.62 -2.21 16.28
CA SER A 432 14.46 -1.78 17.07
C SER A 432 14.87 -0.83 18.17
N SER A 433 14.01 0.16 18.44
CA SER A 433 14.13 0.98 19.64
C SER A 433 13.78 0.15 20.88
N THR A 434 14.49 0.37 21.98
CA THR A 434 14.11 -0.17 23.32
C THR A 434 12.85 0.50 23.88
N SER A 435 12.36 1.58 23.26
CA SER A 435 11.13 2.29 23.62
C SER A 435 10.23 2.39 22.38
N PRO A 436 9.66 1.27 21.91
CA PRO A 436 8.79 1.28 20.74
C PRO A 436 7.50 2.04 21.05
N GLN A 437 6.96 2.74 20.06
CA GLN A 437 5.65 3.36 20.19
C GLN A 437 4.56 2.29 20.14
N LEU A 438 3.88 2.04 21.25
CA LEU A 438 2.91 0.94 21.36
C LEU A 438 1.67 1.14 20.49
N ALA A 439 1.26 2.39 20.22
CA ALA A 439 0.18 2.68 19.29
C ALA A 439 0.49 2.11 17.89
N MET A 440 1.77 2.07 17.47
CA MET A 440 2.18 1.49 16.19
C MET A 440 1.90 -0.02 16.12
N ILE A 441 2.11 -0.73 17.23
CA ILE A 441 1.79 -2.16 17.35
C ILE A 441 0.27 -2.36 17.23
N ALA A 442 -0.53 -1.50 17.88
CA ALA A 442 -1.99 -1.54 17.77
C ALA A 442 -2.46 -1.35 16.31
N TYR A 443 -1.81 -0.45 15.54
CA TYR A 443 -2.12 -0.30 14.11
C TYR A 443 -1.81 -1.56 13.31
N CYS A 444 -0.70 -2.25 13.57
CA CYS A 444 -0.39 -3.53 12.91
C CYS A 444 -1.42 -4.60 13.28
N ASP A 445 -1.78 -4.69 14.55
CA ASP A 445 -2.75 -5.64 15.08
C ASP A 445 -4.15 -5.45 14.49
N VAL A 446 -4.68 -4.21 14.53
CA VAL A 446 -5.99 -3.86 13.96
C VAL A 446 -5.98 -4.03 12.44
N SER A 447 -4.90 -3.61 11.76
CA SER A 447 -4.77 -3.80 10.31
C SER A 447 -4.84 -5.28 9.92
N ALA A 448 -4.20 -6.17 10.68
CA ALA A 448 -4.26 -7.61 10.45
C ALA A 448 -5.68 -8.14 10.72
N ALA A 449 -6.31 -7.75 11.83
CA ALA A 449 -7.67 -8.19 12.18
C ALA A 449 -8.71 -7.75 11.14
N MET A 450 -8.59 -6.55 10.56
CA MET A 450 -9.47 -6.09 9.47
C MET A 450 -9.39 -6.97 8.23
N MET A 451 -8.27 -7.68 8.05
CA MET A 451 -8.08 -8.60 6.92
C MET A 451 -8.53 -10.04 7.21
N GLU A 452 -9.07 -10.32 8.38
CA GLU A 452 -9.71 -11.60 8.69
C GLU A 452 -10.85 -11.88 7.71
N ALA A 453 -10.96 -13.14 7.29
CA ALA A 453 -12.05 -13.55 6.38
C ALA A 453 -13.42 -13.46 7.09
N PRO A 454 -14.48 -13.00 6.41
CA PRO A 454 -14.56 -12.61 5.00
C PRO A 454 -14.21 -11.13 4.72
N GLY A 455 -14.06 -10.30 5.75
CA GLY A 455 -13.91 -8.85 5.65
C GLY A 455 -12.75 -8.41 4.77
N GLY A 456 -11.56 -9.01 4.92
CA GLY A 456 -10.39 -8.67 4.11
C GLY A 456 -10.60 -8.93 2.63
N ARG A 457 -11.30 -10.01 2.27
CA ARG A 457 -11.68 -10.28 0.88
C ARG A 457 -12.59 -9.18 0.34
N ALA A 458 -13.60 -8.78 1.10
CA ALA A 458 -14.56 -7.76 0.69
C ALA A 458 -13.87 -6.40 0.47
N LEU A 459 -12.97 -6.00 1.37
CA LEU A 459 -12.21 -4.75 1.26
C LEU A 459 -11.32 -4.71 0.00
N VAL A 460 -10.65 -5.82 -0.31
CA VAL A 460 -9.81 -5.89 -1.52
C VAL A 460 -10.66 -5.92 -2.78
N GLU A 461 -11.78 -6.65 -2.78
CA GLU A 461 -12.71 -6.69 -3.91
C GLU A 461 -13.30 -5.30 -4.22
N GLU A 462 -13.66 -4.54 -3.18
CA GLU A 462 -14.13 -3.16 -3.31
C GLU A 462 -13.05 -2.25 -3.91
N SER A 463 -11.80 -2.35 -3.45
CA SER A 463 -10.69 -1.57 -4.03
C SER A 463 -10.45 -1.88 -5.51
N ILE A 464 -10.55 -3.16 -5.92
CA ILE A 464 -10.44 -3.55 -7.32
C ILE A 464 -11.63 -2.99 -8.13
N ALA A 465 -12.85 -3.10 -7.59
CA ALA A 465 -14.05 -2.61 -8.25
C ALA A 465 -14.00 -1.10 -8.49
N GLU A 466 -13.65 -0.30 -7.47
CA GLU A 466 -13.50 1.16 -7.60
C GLU A 466 -12.43 1.55 -8.64
N SER A 467 -11.30 0.83 -8.67
CA SER A 467 -10.27 1.05 -9.69
C SER A 467 -10.78 0.76 -11.10
N LEU A 468 -11.57 -0.31 -11.28
CA LEU A 468 -12.13 -0.66 -12.57
C LEU A 468 -13.21 0.32 -13.03
N ASP A 469 -14.04 0.79 -12.11
CA ASP A 469 -15.03 1.83 -12.39
C ASP A 469 -14.38 3.14 -12.82
N PHE A 470 -13.31 3.55 -12.15
CA PHE A 470 -12.50 4.69 -12.59
C PHE A 470 -11.94 4.50 -14.01
N ARG A 471 -11.37 3.32 -14.30
CA ARG A 471 -10.82 3.02 -15.65
C ARG A 471 -11.90 3.02 -16.72
N ARG A 472 -13.12 2.51 -16.42
CA ARG A 472 -14.28 2.58 -17.30
C ARG A 472 -14.72 4.04 -17.53
N ALA A 473 -14.78 4.84 -16.47
CA ALA A 473 -15.12 6.26 -16.58
C ALA A 473 -14.12 7.02 -17.44
N MET A 474 -12.81 6.80 -17.26
CA MET A 474 -11.76 7.41 -18.09
C MET A 474 -11.92 7.04 -19.57
N ARG A 475 -12.25 5.78 -19.88
CA ARG A 475 -12.49 5.34 -21.27
C ARG A 475 -13.77 5.89 -21.85
N LYS A 476 -14.81 6.06 -21.04
CA LYS A 476 -16.06 6.70 -21.49
C LYS A 476 -15.80 8.13 -21.92
N VAL A 477 -15.06 8.88 -21.14
CA VAL A 477 -14.66 10.26 -21.47
C VAL A 477 -13.80 10.30 -22.73
N ASP A 478 -12.84 9.40 -22.88
CA ASP A 478 -12.00 9.28 -24.09
C ASP A 478 -12.86 9.04 -25.36
N ALA A 479 -13.86 8.16 -25.25
CA ALA A 479 -14.79 7.89 -26.33
C ALA A 479 -15.69 9.10 -26.69
N GLU A 480 -16.09 9.89 -25.69
CA GLU A 480 -16.88 11.11 -25.88
C GLU A 480 -16.09 12.22 -26.58
N TYR A 481 -14.80 12.37 -26.27
CA TYR A 481 -13.91 13.31 -26.96
C TYR A 481 -13.51 12.83 -28.39
N GLY A 482 -13.59 11.53 -28.66
CA GLY A 482 -13.39 10.96 -29.98
C GLY A 482 -11.96 11.11 -30.52
N LYS A 483 -11.77 12.07 -31.47
CA LYS A 483 -10.43 12.35 -32.06
C LYS A 483 -9.62 13.39 -31.30
N ASP A 484 -10.25 14.06 -30.34
CA ASP A 484 -9.56 15.02 -29.47
C ASP A 484 -8.72 14.29 -28.42
N TRP A 485 -7.80 15.00 -27.80
CA TRP A 485 -6.90 14.38 -26.84
C TRP A 485 -7.58 14.14 -25.48
N TRP A 486 -7.18 13.04 -24.83
CA TRP A 486 -7.55 12.74 -23.45
C TRP A 486 -6.42 11.96 -22.75
N PHE A 487 -6.50 11.87 -21.45
CA PHE A 487 -5.62 11.05 -20.64
C PHE A 487 -5.96 9.58 -20.78
N LYS A 488 -4.94 8.71 -20.75
CA LYS A 488 -5.13 7.26 -20.79
C LYS A 488 -4.70 6.62 -19.48
N VAL A 489 -5.35 5.55 -19.09
CA VAL A 489 -4.89 4.73 -17.96
C VAL A 489 -4.12 3.54 -18.53
N TRP A 490 -2.85 3.44 -18.18
CA TRP A 490 -2.01 2.33 -18.62
C TRP A 490 -2.55 0.99 -18.08
N GLY A 491 -2.66 -0.02 -18.94
CA GLY A 491 -3.22 -1.32 -18.63
C GLY A 491 -3.77 -2.04 -19.85
N PRO A 492 -4.43 -3.20 -19.69
CA PRO A 492 -4.98 -3.99 -20.78
C PRO A 492 -5.93 -3.20 -21.68
N ASP A 493 -5.89 -3.46 -22.99
CA ASP A 493 -6.74 -2.75 -23.97
C ASP A 493 -8.24 -3.02 -23.77
N LYS A 494 -8.59 -4.19 -23.20
CA LYS A 494 -9.99 -4.56 -22.93
C LYS A 494 -10.21 -4.64 -21.43
N LEU A 495 -11.31 -4.09 -20.98
CA LEU A 495 -11.83 -4.25 -19.62
C LEU A 495 -13.16 -5.01 -19.69
N THR A 496 -13.47 -5.76 -18.64
CA THR A 496 -14.81 -6.31 -18.46
C THR A 496 -15.84 -5.19 -18.38
N ALA A 497 -17.01 -5.39 -18.95
CA ALA A 497 -18.08 -4.38 -18.95
C ALA A 497 -18.57 -4.11 -17.53
N GLU A 498 -18.67 -5.16 -16.70
CA GLU A 498 -19.13 -5.10 -15.32
C GLU A 498 -18.25 -5.98 -14.42
N GLY A 499 -18.32 -5.72 -13.11
CA GLY A 499 -17.60 -6.47 -12.09
C GLY A 499 -16.07 -6.34 -12.19
N ILE A 500 -15.34 -7.22 -11.53
CA ILE A 500 -13.88 -7.18 -11.45
C ILE A 500 -13.16 -8.07 -12.50
N GLY A 501 -13.89 -8.93 -13.21
CA GLY A 501 -13.30 -9.86 -14.15
C GLY A 501 -12.38 -10.90 -13.52
N THR A 502 -11.37 -11.35 -14.25
CA THR A 502 -10.41 -12.34 -13.81
C THR A 502 -8.97 -11.84 -13.92
N SER A 503 -8.05 -12.43 -13.17
CA SER A 503 -6.63 -12.11 -13.27
C SER A 503 -6.04 -12.42 -14.66
N ALA A 504 -6.64 -13.34 -15.42
CA ALA A 504 -6.20 -13.67 -16.78
C ALA A 504 -6.27 -12.47 -17.73
N ASP A 505 -7.20 -11.54 -17.50
CA ASP A 505 -7.36 -10.32 -18.28
C ASP A 505 -6.22 -9.30 -18.00
N TRP A 506 -5.55 -9.45 -16.87
CA TRP A 506 -4.50 -8.55 -16.38
C TRP A 506 -3.08 -9.12 -16.49
N MET A 507 -2.95 -10.33 -17.05
CA MET A 507 -1.63 -10.91 -17.34
C MET A 507 -0.91 -10.10 -18.41
N LEU A 508 0.39 -9.88 -18.20
CA LEU A 508 1.27 -9.30 -19.21
C LEU A 508 1.59 -10.38 -20.25
N LYS A 509 0.81 -10.41 -21.31
CA LYS A 509 0.97 -11.41 -22.39
C LYS A 509 2.14 -11.05 -23.29
N ALA A 510 2.81 -12.07 -23.82
CA ALA A 510 3.89 -11.90 -24.76
C ALA A 510 3.48 -10.97 -25.93
N ASN A 511 4.32 -9.99 -26.23
CA ASN A 511 4.12 -9.03 -27.32
C ASN A 511 2.82 -8.20 -27.29
N ALA A 512 2.09 -8.18 -26.16
CA ALA A 512 0.95 -7.28 -26.03
C ALA A 512 1.45 -5.83 -26.05
N LYS A 513 0.90 -5.02 -26.95
CA LYS A 513 1.42 -3.66 -27.21
C LYS A 513 1.24 -2.71 -26.03
N TRP A 514 0.21 -2.93 -25.20
CA TRP A 514 -0.16 -2.00 -24.14
C TRP A 514 0.89 -1.86 -23.02
N HIS A 515 1.70 -2.92 -22.74
CA HIS A 515 2.70 -2.84 -21.66
C HIS A 515 4.06 -2.31 -22.11
N GLY A 516 4.46 -2.52 -23.37
CA GLY A 516 5.70 -1.98 -23.93
C GLY A 516 7.00 -2.67 -23.47
N PHE A 517 6.94 -3.87 -22.87
CA PHE A 517 8.11 -4.60 -22.35
C PHE A 517 8.61 -5.72 -23.28
N GLY A 518 8.05 -5.83 -24.49
CA GLY A 518 8.46 -6.85 -25.46
C GLY A 518 7.93 -8.24 -25.13
N ASN A 519 8.73 -9.26 -25.44
CA ASN A 519 8.33 -10.65 -25.28
C ASN A 519 8.52 -11.12 -23.84
N LEU A 520 7.42 -11.31 -23.11
CA LEU A 520 7.40 -11.80 -21.74
C LEU A 520 6.92 -13.25 -21.70
N ALA A 521 7.30 -14.00 -20.67
CA ALA A 521 6.81 -15.35 -20.42
C ALA A 521 5.33 -15.33 -20.02
N GLU A 522 4.53 -16.20 -20.61
CA GLU A 522 3.11 -16.29 -20.35
C GLU A 522 2.84 -16.75 -18.90
N GLY A 523 1.88 -16.12 -18.21
CA GLY A 523 1.50 -16.47 -16.84
C GLY A 523 2.53 -16.09 -15.76
N PHE A 524 3.63 -15.42 -16.14
CA PHE A 524 4.68 -15.07 -15.18
C PHE A 524 4.50 -13.71 -14.52
N ASN A 525 3.87 -12.74 -15.19
CA ASN A 525 3.65 -11.40 -14.67
C ASN A 525 2.18 -10.99 -14.74
N LEU A 526 1.72 -10.31 -13.69
CA LEU A 526 0.37 -9.76 -13.55
C LEU A 526 0.47 -8.25 -13.31
N LEU A 527 -0.44 -7.47 -13.89
CA LEU A 527 -0.64 -6.08 -13.51
C LEU A 527 -1.69 -6.00 -12.41
N ASP A 528 -1.35 -5.37 -11.31
CA ASP A 528 -2.26 -5.09 -10.20
C ASP A 528 -3.27 -3.99 -10.60
N PRO A 529 -4.57 -4.28 -10.71
CA PRO A 529 -5.55 -3.31 -11.19
C PRO A 529 -5.72 -2.08 -10.29
N ILE A 530 -5.48 -2.20 -8.98
CA ILE A 530 -5.61 -1.08 -8.03
C ILE A 530 -4.51 -0.03 -8.19
N LYS A 531 -3.48 -0.31 -8.96
CA LYS A 531 -2.39 0.61 -9.28
C LYS A 531 -2.61 1.22 -10.66
N CYS A 532 -2.89 2.51 -10.69
CA CYS A 532 -3.27 3.21 -11.91
C CYS A 532 -2.22 4.25 -12.29
N THR A 533 -1.50 3.97 -13.39
CA THR A 533 -0.62 4.95 -14.03
C THR A 533 -1.38 5.64 -15.16
N LEU A 534 -1.57 6.94 -15.03
CA LEU A 534 -2.19 7.76 -16.06
C LEU A 534 -1.13 8.29 -17.01
N ILE A 535 -1.41 8.22 -18.29
CA ILE A 535 -0.53 8.70 -19.36
C ILE A 535 -1.06 10.00 -19.92
N THR A 536 -0.18 11.00 -20.01
CA THR A 536 -0.47 12.30 -20.60
C THR A 536 -0.05 12.33 -22.08
N PRO A 537 -0.70 13.13 -22.95
CA PRO A 537 -0.36 13.22 -24.36
C PRO A 537 1.04 13.79 -24.62
N GLY A 538 1.67 13.37 -25.71
CA GLY A 538 2.92 13.96 -26.22
C GLY A 538 4.10 13.03 -26.35
N LEU A 539 4.04 11.83 -25.78
CA LEU A 539 5.05 10.78 -25.91
C LEU A 539 4.35 9.46 -26.24
N ASP A 540 4.89 8.68 -27.15
CA ASP A 540 4.43 7.32 -27.41
C ASP A 540 5.31 6.25 -26.74
N MET A 541 4.84 5.01 -26.76
CA MET A 541 5.53 3.87 -26.15
C MET A 541 6.90 3.57 -26.76
N SER A 542 7.16 4.01 -28.00
CA SER A 542 8.46 3.86 -28.67
C SER A 542 9.46 4.95 -28.27
N GLY A 543 9.04 5.93 -27.47
CA GLY A 543 9.88 7.06 -27.08
C GLY A 543 9.88 8.22 -28.07
N LYS A 544 8.95 8.21 -29.03
CA LYS A 544 8.83 9.29 -30.03
C LYS A 544 7.94 10.40 -29.48
N PHE A 545 8.47 11.63 -29.51
CA PHE A 545 7.71 12.82 -29.13
C PHE A 545 6.77 13.24 -30.26
N ALA A 546 5.54 13.61 -29.91
CA ALA A 546 4.57 14.23 -30.80
C ALA A 546 4.96 15.69 -31.07
N LYS A 547 4.24 16.37 -31.94
CA LYS A 547 4.43 17.81 -32.20
C LYS A 547 4.05 18.66 -30.98
N THR A 548 3.01 18.25 -30.27
CA THR A 548 2.51 18.90 -29.06
C THR A 548 2.45 17.89 -27.93
N GLY A 549 2.62 18.34 -26.69
CA GLY A 549 2.58 17.43 -25.55
C GLY A 549 2.27 18.13 -24.23
N ILE A 550 1.84 17.32 -23.28
CA ILE A 550 1.48 17.74 -21.93
C ILE A 550 2.34 16.98 -20.93
N PRO A 551 3.48 17.53 -20.49
CA PRO A 551 4.29 16.93 -19.45
C PRO A 551 3.48 16.70 -18.18
N ALA A 552 3.62 15.53 -17.56
CA ALA A 552 2.82 15.17 -16.40
C ALA A 552 3.03 16.10 -15.20
N SER A 553 4.22 16.71 -15.10
CA SER A 553 4.53 17.67 -14.02
C SER A 553 3.59 18.89 -14.01
N ILE A 554 3.13 19.36 -15.17
CA ILE A 554 2.16 20.46 -15.25
C ILE A 554 0.81 20.00 -14.76
N VAL A 555 0.37 18.81 -15.19
CA VAL A 555 -0.93 18.25 -14.75
C VAL A 555 -0.94 18.07 -13.24
N THR A 556 0.12 17.52 -12.67
CA THR A 556 0.17 17.28 -11.22
C THR A 556 0.30 18.56 -10.39
N LYS A 557 0.95 19.61 -10.90
CA LYS A 557 0.96 20.92 -10.26
C LYS A 557 -0.44 21.57 -10.29
N TYR A 558 -1.11 21.48 -11.43
CA TYR A 558 -2.50 21.93 -11.54
C TYR A 558 -3.43 21.17 -10.56
N LEU A 559 -3.28 19.85 -10.47
CA LEU A 559 -4.08 19.04 -9.56
C LEU A 559 -3.88 19.42 -8.08
N VAL A 560 -2.66 19.78 -7.68
CA VAL A 560 -2.38 20.24 -6.30
C VAL A 560 -3.18 21.50 -5.98
N ASP A 561 -3.18 22.49 -6.86
CA ASP A 561 -3.97 23.72 -6.69
C ASP A 561 -5.50 23.45 -6.69
N HIS A 562 -5.93 22.26 -7.16
CA HIS A 562 -7.32 21.80 -7.13
C HIS A 562 -7.59 20.74 -6.04
N GLY A 563 -6.70 20.62 -5.04
CA GLY A 563 -6.89 19.75 -3.88
C GLY A 563 -6.64 18.27 -4.14
N VAL A 564 -5.98 17.91 -5.25
CA VAL A 564 -5.65 16.51 -5.59
C VAL A 564 -4.14 16.30 -5.61
N VAL A 565 -3.63 15.45 -4.72
CA VAL A 565 -2.22 15.07 -4.62
C VAL A 565 -2.04 13.64 -5.11
N VAL A 566 -1.15 13.45 -6.09
CA VAL A 566 -0.83 12.13 -6.65
C VAL A 566 0.40 11.52 -5.98
N GLU A 567 0.56 10.21 -6.09
CA GLU A 567 1.67 9.50 -5.44
C GLU A 567 3.03 9.69 -6.16
N LYS A 568 3.03 9.69 -7.49
CA LYS A 568 4.26 9.80 -8.29
C LYS A 568 4.00 10.56 -9.58
N THR A 569 4.95 11.42 -9.98
CA THR A 569 4.91 12.13 -11.27
C THR A 569 6.14 11.75 -12.10
N GLY A 570 5.92 11.26 -13.32
CA GLY A 570 6.97 10.98 -14.32
C GLY A 570 7.03 12.06 -15.40
N LEU A 571 7.68 11.76 -16.53
CA LEU A 571 7.77 12.72 -17.66
C LEU A 571 6.39 12.93 -18.33
N TYR A 572 5.72 11.83 -18.72
CA TYR A 572 4.39 11.80 -19.35
C TYR A 572 3.48 10.79 -18.67
N SER A 573 3.69 10.56 -17.40
CA SER A 573 2.83 9.70 -16.59
C SER A 573 2.78 10.17 -15.15
N PHE A 574 1.66 9.93 -14.50
CA PHE A 574 1.56 10.07 -13.05
C PHE A 574 0.77 8.90 -12.47
N PHE A 575 0.99 8.61 -11.21
CA PHE A 575 0.50 7.41 -10.57
C PHE A 575 -0.42 7.71 -9.40
N ILE A 576 -1.53 6.98 -9.36
CA ILE A 576 -2.47 6.94 -8.24
C ILE A 576 -2.74 5.47 -7.85
N MET A 577 -3.21 5.25 -6.64
CA MET A 577 -3.54 3.92 -6.16
C MET A 577 -4.88 3.89 -5.44
N PHE A 578 -5.59 2.77 -5.59
CA PHE A 578 -6.87 2.50 -4.95
C PHE A 578 -6.65 1.64 -3.71
N THR A 579 -6.39 2.29 -2.58
CA THR A 579 -6.30 1.62 -1.28
C THR A 579 -7.70 1.29 -0.76
N ILE A 580 -7.79 0.51 0.32
CA ILE A 580 -9.07 0.22 0.99
C ILE A 580 -9.81 1.48 1.51
N GLY A 581 -9.17 2.65 1.49
CA GLY A 581 -9.76 3.93 1.88
C GLY A 581 -10.22 4.82 0.72
N ILE A 582 -10.11 4.37 -0.53
CA ILE A 582 -10.56 5.15 -1.70
C ILE A 582 -12.02 4.87 -2.00
N THR A 583 -12.78 5.93 -2.15
CA THR A 583 -14.22 5.91 -2.45
C THR A 583 -14.51 6.54 -3.81
N LYS A 584 -15.68 6.25 -4.35
CA LYS A 584 -16.17 6.81 -5.63
C LYS A 584 -16.12 8.34 -5.66
N GLY A 585 -16.46 9.02 -4.56
CA GLY A 585 -16.39 10.48 -4.48
C GLY A 585 -14.98 11.02 -4.73
N ARG A 586 -13.95 10.33 -4.20
CA ARG A 586 -12.54 10.77 -4.35
C ARG A 586 -12.05 10.67 -5.78
N TRP A 587 -12.28 9.56 -6.47
CA TRP A 587 -11.79 9.46 -7.85
C TRP A 587 -12.66 10.24 -8.85
N ASN A 588 -13.95 10.52 -8.56
CA ASN A 588 -14.75 11.45 -9.34
C ASN A 588 -14.20 12.88 -9.25
N THR A 589 -13.70 13.31 -8.09
CA THR A 589 -13.01 14.61 -7.94
C THR A 589 -11.79 14.69 -8.87
N LEU A 590 -10.97 13.64 -8.91
CA LEU A 590 -9.84 13.58 -9.85
C LEU A 590 -10.31 13.65 -11.31
N LEU A 591 -11.33 12.88 -11.69
CA LEU A 591 -11.86 12.88 -13.06
C LEU A 591 -12.34 14.27 -13.46
N THR A 592 -13.08 14.95 -12.58
CA THR A 592 -13.56 16.33 -12.80
C THR A 592 -12.39 17.31 -12.95
N ALA A 593 -11.37 17.20 -12.09
CA ALA A 593 -10.19 18.07 -12.17
C ALA A 593 -9.42 17.86 -13.49
N LEU A 594 -9.36 16.62 -14.01
CA LEU A 594 -8.76 16.34 -15.32
C LEU A 594 -9.57 16.93 -16.47
N GLN A 595 -10.91 16.93 -16.40
CA GLN A 595 -11.76 17.57 -17.39
C GLN A 595 -11.59 19.11 -17.37
N GLN A 596 -11.53 19.70 -16.18
CA GLN A 596 -11.24 21.13 -16.02
C GLN A 596 -9.84 21.49 -16.57
N PHE A 597 -8.83 20.66 -16.27
CA PHE A 597 -7.50 20.85 -16.85
C PHE A 597 -7.54 20.87 -18.39
N LYS A 598 -8.28 19.94 -19.01
CA LYS A 598 -8.41 19.90 -20.46
C LYS A 598 -9.04 21.21 -20.99
N ASP A 599 -10.15 21.65 -20.40
CA ASP A 599 -10.81 22.87 -20.81
C ASP A 599 -9.92 24.12 -20.68
N ASP A 600 -9.18 24.22 -19.58
CA ASP A 600 -8.27 25.35 -19.32
C ASP A 600 -7.06 25.31 -20.25
N TRP A 601 -6.54 24.12 -20.57
CA TRP A 601 -5.45 23.93 -21.51
C TRP A 601 -5.89 24.27 -22.94
N ASP A 602 -7.06 23.81 -23.38
CA ASP A 602 -7.60 24.07 -24.70
C ASP A 602 -7.87 25.57 -24.94
N ARG A 603 -8.29 26.28 -23.89
CA ARG A 603 -8.46 27.75 -23.89
C ARG A 603 -7.17 28.53 -23.65
N ASN A 604 -6.06 27.84 -23.38
CA ASN A 604 -4.78 28.44 -23.02
C ASN A 604 -4.90 29.45 -21.88
N GLN A 605 -5.64 29.10 -20.82
CA GLN A 605 -5.83 30.00 -19.67
C GLN A 605 -4.50 30.40 -19.04
N PRO A 606 -4.34 31.64 -18.56
CA PRO A 606 -3.11 32.07 -17.94
C PRO A 606 -2.86 31.35 -16.60
N CYS A 607 -1.63 30.98 -16.31
CA CYS A 607 -1.29 30.16 -15.15
C CYS A 607 -1.69 30.79 -13.82
N TRP A 608 -1.65 32.12 -13.68
CA TRP A 608 -2.10 32.79 -12.45
C TRP A 608 -3.56 32.50 -12.09
N LYS A 609 -4.40 32.23 -13.09
CA LYS A 609 -5.82 31.92 -12.89
C LYS A 609 -6.06 30.48 -12.49
N VAL A 610 -5.29 29.55 -13.05
CA VAL A 610 -5.54 28.10 -12.95
C VAL A 610 -4.58 27.38 -12.01
N MET A 611 -3.47 28.03 -11.64
CA MET A 611 -2.48 27.55 -10.67
C MET A 611 -1.99 28.70 -9.78
N PRO A 612 -2.89 29.35 -9.01
CA PRO A 612 -2.58 30.58 -8.26
C PRO A 612 -1.51 30.37 -7.20
N GLU A 613 -1.55 29.26 -6.46
CA GLU A 613 -0.56 28.97 -5.42
C GLU A 613 0.84 28.72 -6.03
N PHE A 614 0.89 27.95 -7.11
CA PHE A 614 2.13 27.72 -7.83
C PHE A 614 2.72 29.00 -8.40
N THR A 615 1.92 29.87 -9.03
CA THR A 615 2.41 31.13 -9.61
C THR A 615 2.78 32.17 -8.56
N ALA A 616 2.16 32.17 -7.37
CA ALA A 616 2.58 33.00 -6.25
C ALA A 616 4.02 32.67 -5.81
N ALA A 617 4.38 31.40 -5.81
CA ALA A 617 5.76 30.96 -5.54
C ALA A 617 6.71 31.17 -6.73
N HIS A 618 6.19 31.20 -7.97
CA HIS A 618 6.97 31.29 -9.21
C HIS A 618 6.40 32.36 -10.17
N PRO A 619 6.54 33.67 -9.87
CA PRO A 619 5.88 34.79 -10.62
C PRO A 619 6.22 34.85 -12.10
N LYS A 620 7.34 34.25 -12.53
CA LYS A 620 7.71 34.24 -13.97
C LYS A 620 6.68 33.52 -14.84
N TYR A 621 5.85 32.66 -14.30
CA TYR A 621 4.82 31.91 -15.04
C TYR A 621 3.45 32.60 -15.04
N GLU A 622 3.26 33.66 -14.27
CA GLU A 622 1.98 34.31 -14.03
C GLU A 622 1.20 34.57 -15.32
N ARG A 623 1.84 35.17 -16.32
CA ARG A 623 1.20 35.59 -17.58
C ARG A 623 1.30 34.56 -18.71
N ILE A 624 1.97 33.43 -18.47
CA ILE A 624 2.12 32.38 -19.47
C ILE A 624 0.83 31.55 -19.49
N GLY A 625 0.35 31.23 -20.71
CA GLY A 625 -0.80 30.33 -20.88
C GLY A 625 -0.43 28.88 -20.52
N LEU A 626 -1.38 28.14 -19.97
CA LEU A 626 -1.18 26.75 -19.53
C LEU A 626 -0.66 25.86 -20.66
N ARG A 627 -1.23 26.03 -21.88
CA ARG A 627 -0.78 25.32 -23.09
C ARG A 627 0.63 25.75 -23.51
N ASP A 628 0.91 27.05 -23.48
CA ASP A 628 2.22 27.57 -23.89
C ASP A 628 3.32 27.10 -22.94
N LEU A 629 3.05 27.05 -21.64
CA LEU A 629 3.99 26.48 -20.65
C LEU A 629 4.19 24.98 -20.88
N SER A 630 3.10 24.22 -21.14
CA SER A 630 3.17 22.81 -21.46
C SER A 630 4.04 22.55 -22.69
N GLN A 631 3.82 23.35 -23.75
CA GLN A 631 4.58 23.21 -24.98
C GLN A 631 6.06 23.57 -24.80
N GLY A 632 6.37 24.59 -24.02
CA GLY A 632 7.76 24.98 -23.73
C GLY A 632 8.55 23.87 -23.02
N ILE A 633 7.94 23.20 -22.02
CA ILE A 633 8.57 22.06 -21.35
C ILE A 633 8.65 20.85 -22.30
N HIS A 634 7.60 20.57 -23.08
CA HIS A 634 7.57 19.50 -24.07
C HIS A 634 8.71 19.63 -25.11
N GLU A 635 8.88 20.82 -25.66
CA GLU A 635 9.95 21.10 -26.62
C GLU A 635 11.34 20.92 -26.01
N PHE A 636 11.52 21.33 -24.76
CA PHE A 636 12.75 21.10 -24.04
C PHE A 636 13.05 19.60 -23.84
N TYR A 637 12.04 18.83 -23.48
CA TYR A 637 12.14 17.37 -23.36
C TYR A 637 12.47 16.71 -24.71
N ALA A 638 11.77 17.08 -25.77
CA ALA A 638 11.98 16.56 -27.11
C ALA A 638 13.38 16.88 -27.64
N LYS A 639 13.83 18.15 -27.50
CA LYS A 639 15.17 18.59 -27.92
C LYS A 639 16.29 17.79 -27.25
N ASN A 640 16.11 17.41 -26.00
CA ASN A 640 17.12 16.66 -25.23
C ASN A 640 16.90 15.13 -25.30
N ASN A 641 15.87 14.66 -26.03
CA ASN A 641 15.50 13.24 -26.13
C ASN A 641 15.46 12.53 -24.76
N ILE A 642 14.88 13.21 -23.75
CA ILE A 642 14.98 12.79 -22.36
C ILE A 642 14.31 11.45 -22.08
N ALA A 643 13.23 11.09 -22.81
CA ALA A 643 12.55 9.81 -22.63
C ALA A 643 13.48 8.62 -22.89
N ARG A 644 14.32 8.72 -23.92
CA ARG A 644 15.33 7.72 -24.23
C ARG A 644 16.46 7.75 -23.21
N LEU A 645 16.98 8.93 -22.87
CA LEU A 645 18.06 9.08 -21.89
C LEU A 645 17.70 8.45 -20.54
N VAL A 646 16.48 8.73 -20.03
CA VAL A 646 15.97 8.15 -18.77
C VAL A 646 15.81 6.64 -18.86
N THR A 647 15.44 6.09 -20.01
CA THR A 647 15.34 4.63 -20.19
C THR A 647 16.74 4.02 -20.21
N ASP A 648 17.62 4.55 -21.06
CA ASP A 648 18.95 4.01 -21.31
C ASP A 648 19.85 4.04 -20.06
N MET A 649 19.76 5.09 -19.24
CA MET A 649 20.60 5.20 -18.04
C MET A 649 20.36 4.10 -17.00
N TYR A 650 19.18 3.48 -17.00
CA TYR A 650 18.85 2.36 -16.13
C TYR A 650 19.08 0.99 -16.77
N THR A 651 19.11 0.91 -18.10
CA THR A 651 19.29 -0.35 -18.82
C THR A 651 20.75 -0.59 -19.21
N ASP A 652 21.59 0.45 -19.23
CA ASP A 652 23.02 0.30 -19.48
C ASP A 652 23.70 -0.46 -18.36
N GLN A 653 24.74 -1.16 -18.73
CA GLN A 653 25.59 -1.83 -17.76
C GLN A 653 26.39 -0.80 -16.95
N ILE A 654 26.17 -0.75 -15.64
CA ILE A 654 26.94 0.05 -14.70
C ILE A 654 28.06 -0.84 -14.12
N GLU A 655 29.31 -0.32 -14.14
CA GLU A 655 30.49 -1.06 -13.70
C GLU A 655 30.68 -0.93 -12.18
N PRO A 656 30.55 -2.01 -11.40
CA PRO A 656 30.96 -2.04 -10.00
C PRO A 656 32.51 -2.17 -9.94
N VAL A 657 33.15 -1.24 -9.22
CA VAL A 657 34.63 -1.18 -9.11
C VAL A 657 35.10 -1.63 -7.73
N MET A 658 34.29 -1.35 -6.71
CA MET A 658 34.57 -1.74 -5.34
C MET A 658 33.27 -2.14 -4.63
N LYS A 659 33.38 -2.85 -3.50
CA LYS A 659 32.22 -3.23 -2.71
C LYS A 659 31.47 -1.98 -2.23
N PRO A 660 30.12 -2.01 -2.21
CA PRO A 660 29.34 -0.88 -1.70
C PRO A 660 29.72 -0.46 -0.28
N SER A 661 30.03 -1.40 0.60
CA SER A 661 30.49 -1.16 1.97
C SER A 661 31.84 -0.42 2.01
N ASP A 662 32.79 -0.79 1.15
CA ASP A 662 34.14 -0.21 1.12
C ASP A 662 34.06 1.22 0.59
N ALA A 663 33.25 1.45 -0.45
CA ALA A 663 33.03 2.79 -0.99
C ALA A 663 32.34 3.71 0.02
N PHE A 664 31.32 3.20 0.74
CA PHE A 664 30.64 3.96 1.78
C PHE A 664 31.58 4.26 2.98
N ALA A 665 32.46 3.32 3.35
CA ALA A 665 33.46 3.53 4.41
C ALA A 665 34.40 4.69 4.13
N CYS A 666 34.61 5.07 2.85
CA CYS A 666 35.36 6.25 2.48
C CYS A 666 34.77 7.54 3.08
N ILE A 667 33.48 7.61 3.31
CA ILE A 667 32.80 8.74 3.96
C ILE A 667 33.28 8.85 5.41
N ALA A 668 33.21 7.75 6.17
CA ALA A 668 33.62 7.72 7.58
C ALA A 668 35.13 8.03 7.76
N HIS A 669 35.95 7.66 6.78
CA HIS A 669 37.40 7.87 6.82
C HIS A 669 37.87 9.21 6.19
N GLY A 670 36.95 10.08 5.77
CA GLY A 670 37.29 11.34 5.08
C GLY A 670 38.04 11.17 3.76
N LYS A 671 37.89 10.01 3.11
CA LYS A 671 38.48 9.67 1.82
C LYS A 671 37.54 9.96 0.65
N THR A 672 36.80 11.07 0.75
CA THR A 672 35.90 11.53 -0.28
C THR A 672 36.38 12.83 -0.92
N GLU A 673 35.98 13.04 -2.15
CA GLU A 673 36.18 14.29 -2.88
C GLU A 673 34.84 14.73 -3.47
N ARG A 674 34.51 16.00 -3.28
CA ARG A 674 33.33 16.60 -3.89
C ARG A 674 33.63 17.00 -5.32
N VAL A 675 33.00 16.36 -6.29
CA VAL A 675 33.28 16.47 -7.71
C VAL A 675 32.12 17.14 -8.43
N ASP A 676 32.43 18.20 -9.21
CA ASP A 676 31.47 18.86 -10.10
C ASP A 676 30.93 17.85 -11.13
N ILE A 677 29.61 17.92 -11.43
CA ILE A 677 28.95 16.98 -12.32
C ILE A 677 29.59 16.91 -13.72
N ASP A 678 30.25 17.97 -14.16
CA ASP A 678 30.93 17.99 -15.46
C ASP A 678 32.21 17.14 -15.49
N ARG A 679 32.73 16.73 -14.33
CA ARG A 679 33.93 15.92 -14.15
C ARG A 679 33.70 14.56 -13.54
N LEU A 680 32.44 14.10 -13.50
CA LEU A 680 32.05 12.83 -12.85
C LEU A 680 32.39 11.59 -13.67
N GLU A 681 32.47 11.67 -15.00
CA GLU A 681 32.72 10.50 -15.85
C GLU A 681 33.96 9.73 -15.38
N GLY A 682 33.83 8.44 -15.14
CA GLY A 682 34.89 7.59 -14.65
C GLY A 682 35.14 7.63 -13.14
N ARG A 683 34.53 8.55 -12.38
CA ARG A 683 34.65 8.61 -10.92
C ARG A 683 33.79 7.53 -10.26
N ILE A 684 34.11 7.14 -9.03
CA ILE A 684 33.42 6.14 -8.25
C ILE A 684 32.56 6.85 -7.19
N SER A 685 31.26 6.52 -7.15
CA SER A 685 30.35 7.12 -6.18
C SER A 685 30.59 6.58 -4.76
N THR A 686 30.49 7.45 -3.75
CA THR A 686 30.41 7.06 -2.34
C THR A 686 28.99 7.08 -1.79
N THR A 687 28.05 7.64 -2.55
CA THR A 687 26.66 7.84 -2.15
C THR A 687 25.68 7.17 -3.11
N LEU A 688 24.45 6.95 -2.65
CA LEU A 688 23.33 6.59 -3.52
C LEU A 688 22.92 7.79 -4.36
N LEU A 689 22.85 7.64 -5.67
CA LEU A 689 22.29 8.64 -6.56
C LEU A 689 20.89 8.19 -6.99
N THR A 690 19.85 8.89 -6.53
CA THR A 690 18.48 8.44 -6.69
C THR A 690 17.59 9.57 -7.23
N PRO A 691 17.23 9.54 -8.53
CA PRO A 691 16.25 10.47 -9.09
C PRO A 691 14.84 10.25 -8.52
N TYR A 692 14.13 11.32 -8.23
CA TYR A 692 12.72 11.33 -7.87
C TYR A 692 11.93 12.15 -8.89
N PRO A 693 10.98 11.53 -9.62
CA PRO A 693 10.69 10.11 -9.68
C PRO A 693 11.75 9.31 -10.46
N PRO A 694 11.83 7.97 -10.34
CA PRO A 694 10.90 7.07 -9.63
C PRO A 694 11.31 6.72 -8.19
N GLY A 695 12.38 7.29 -7.63
CA GLY A 695 12.90 6.93 -6.32
C GLY A 695 13.70 5.62 -6.28
N ILE A 696 14.20 5.20 -7.45
CA ILE A 696 15.04 4.02 -7.61
C ILE A 696 16.49 4.46 -7.78
N PRO A 697 17.42 3.90 -7.01
CA PRO A 697 18.83 4.24 -7.13
C PRO A 697 19.38 3.98 -8.54
N LEU A 698 19.84 5.04 -9.17
CA LEU A 698 20.52 5.00 -10.46
C LEU A 698 21.95 4.50 -10.31
N LEU A 699 22.65 4.98 -9.28
CA LEU A 699 24.01 4.60 -8.95
C LEU A 699 24.10 4.28 -7.46
N ILE A 700 24.89 3.28 -7.12
CA ILE A 700 25.17 2.88 -5.73
C ILE A 700 26.65 3.12 -5.38
N PRO A 701 27.00 3.20 -4.08
CA PRO A 701 28.40 3.29 -3.67
C PRO A 701 29.25 2.18 -4.29
N GLY A 702 30.42 2.55 -4.82
CA GLY A 702 31.34 1.62 -5.47
C GLY A 702 31.14 1.42 -6.96
N GLU A 703 30.09 1.96 -7.54
CA GLU A 703 29.84 1.98 -8.98
C GLU A 703 30.44 3.23 -9.62
N LYS A 704 30.78 3.10 -10.90
CA LYS A 704 31.46 4.10 -11.70
C LYS A 704 30.48 4.91 -12.55
N PHE A 705 30.63 6.23 -12.55
CA PHE A 705 29.85 7.11 -13.42
C PHE A 705 30.15 6.85 -14.89
N ASN A 706 29.15 6.53 -15.66
CA ASN A 706 29.22 6.49 -17.12
C ASN A 706 28.73 7.81 -17.73
N LYS A 707 28.99 7.99 -19.02
CA LYS A 707 28.63 9.21 -19.76
C LYS A 707 27.11 9.51 -19.70
N ARG A 708 26.23 8.49 -19.79
CA ARG A 708 24.77 8.71 -19.82
C ARG A 708 24.24 9.26 -18.49
N ILE A 709 24.76 8.76 -17.38
CA ILE A 709 24.41 9.30 -16.05
C ILE A 709 24.84 10.77 -15.96
N VAL A 710 26.04 11.09 -16.41
CA VAL A 710 26.53 12.48 -16.41
C VAL A 710 25.67 13.36 -17.32
N ASP A 711 25.30 12.90 -18.50
CA ASP A 711 24.42 13.63 -19.43
C ASP A 711 23.03 13.86 -18.81
N TYR A 712 22.49 12.89 -18.06
CA TYR A 712 21.26 13.06 -17.31
C TYR A 712 21.37 14.13 -16.20
N LEU A 713 22.45 14.15 -15.45
CA LEU A 713 22.67 15.17 -14.41
C LEU A 713 22.82 16.58 -15.01
N ARG A 714 23.49 16.69 -16.16
CA ARG A 714 23.57 17.94 -16.92
C ARG A 714 22.21 18.41 -17.43
N PHE A 715 21.41 17.46 -17.92
CA PHE A 715 20.02 17.75 -18.28
C PHE A 715 19.24 18.28 -17.09
N THR A 716 19.30 17.61 -15.93
CA THR A 716 18.61 18.01 -14.69
C THR A 716 18.99 19.44 -14.30
N ARG A 717 20.30 19.77 -14.28
CA ARG A 717 20.79 21.14 -14.01
C ARG A 717 20.19 22.16 -14.99
N SER A 718 20.22 21.86 -16.26
CA SER A 718 19.70 22.76 -17.30
C SER A 718 18.18 22.93 -17.21
N PHE A 719 17.48 21.86 -16.92
CA PHE A 719 16.04 21.86 -16.76
C PHE A 719 15.59 22.66 -15.55
N ASN A 720 16.16 22.40 -14.37
CA ASN A 720 15.84 23.10 -13.13
C ASN A 720 16.10 24.63 -13.26
N LYS A 721 17.20 25.02 -13.94
CA LYS A 721 17.48 26.43 -14.23
C LYS A 721 16.43 27.04 -15.17
N THR A 722 15.94 26.31 -16.17
CA THR A 722 15.03 26.82 -17.19
C THR A 722 13.59 26.87 -16.67
N PHE A 723 13.19 25.86 -15.90
CA PHE A 723 11.82 25.69 -15.39
C PHE A 723 11.78 25.51 -13.85
N PRO A 724 12.23 26.53 -13.06
CA PRO A 724 12.17 26.43 -11.60
C PRO A 724 10.73 26.19 -11.13
N GLY A 725 10.58 25.34 -10.09
CA GLY A 725 9.29 24.88 -9.60
C GLY A 725 8.78 23.60 -10.26
N PHE A 726 9.41 23.19 -11.38
CA PHE A 726 9.23 21.86 -11.99
C PHE A 726 10.47 20.98 -11.77
N ASP A 727 11.26 21.30 -10.77
CA ASP A 727 12.56 20.72 -10.51
C ASP A 727 12.50 19.18 -10.43
N THR A 728 13.51 18.54 -11.01
CA THR A 728 13.78 17.12 -10.80
C THR A 728 14.66 16.97 -9.57
N ASP A 729 14.17 16.33 -8.53
CA ASP A 729 14.94 16.02 -7.34
C ASP A 729 15.82 14.78 -7.58
N VAL A 730 17.11 14.87 -7.22
CA VAL A 730 18.06 13.77 -7.31
C VAL A 730 18.79 13.65 -5.98
N HIS A 731 18.39 12.72 -5.14
CA HIS A 731 19.09 12.46 -3.87
C HIS A 731 20.54 12.03 -4.15
N GLY A 732 21.46 12.57 -3.38
CA GLY A 732 22.92 12.37 -3.58
C GLY A 732 23.57 13.43 -4.48
N LEU A 733 22.76 14.26 -5.14
CA LEU A 733 23.21 15.44 -5.87
C LEU A 733 23.16 16.65 -4.92
N ILE A 734 24.24 17.40 -4.85
CA ILE A 734 24.39 18.54 -3.94
C ILE A 734 24.46 19.83 -4.77
N SER A 735 23.53 20.75 -4.54
CA SER A 735 23.59 22.08 -5.15
C SER A 735 24.43 23.07 -4.34
N MET A 736 24.95 24.10 -4.98
CA MET A 736 25.66 25.20 -4.26
C MET A 736 24.72 25.94 -3.30
N ALA A 737 23.42 26.05 -3.63
CA ALA A 737 22.43 26.67 -2.77
C ALA A 737 22.27 25.91 -1.44
N GLU A 738 22.29 24.58 -1.45
CA GLU A 738 22.26 23.74 -0.23
C GLU A 738 23.52 23.87 0.61
N MET A 739 24.68 24.16 -0.04
CA MET A 739 25.95 24.31 0.68
C MET A 739 26.11 25.68 1.36
N GLN A 740 25.56 26.73 0.79
CA GLN A 740 25.80 28.12 1.21
C GLN A 740 24.54 28.78 1.86
N GLY A 741 23.43 28.11 1.88
CA GLY A 741 22.16 28.65 2.37
C GLY A 741 21.34 29.39 1.30
N VAL A 742 20.15 29.83 1.69
CA VAL A 742 19.14 30.42 0.79
C VAL A 742 19.70 31.67 0.10
N GLY A 743 19.66 31.71 -1.22
CA GLY A 743 19.95 32.91 -2.04
C GLY A 743 21.10 32.82 -3.02
N VAL A 744 21.76 31.65 -3.16
CA VAL A 744 22.87 31.50 -4.12
C VAL A 744 22.39 30.70 -5.34
N GLU A 745 21.99 31.38 -6.39
CA GLU A 745 21.75 30.82 -7.74
C GLU A 745 23.06 30.58 -8.49
N ASP A 746 23.86 29.59 -8.11
CA ASP A 746 25.13 29.32 -8.80
C ASP A 746 25.01 28.25 -9.91
N GLY A 747 23.94 27.49 -9.96
CA GLY A 747 23.74 26.45 -11.00
C GLY A 747 24.82 25.35 -11.04
N LYS A 748 25.66 25.24 -10.00
CA LYS A 748 26.66 24.18 -9.86
C LYS A 748 26.10 23.05 -9.02
N TYR A 749 26.38 21.85 -9.49
CA TYR A 749 25.95 20.60 -8.80
C TYR A 749 27.17 19.69 -8.62
N PHE A 750 27.16 18.96 -7.52
CA PHE A 750 28.28 18.11 -7.11
C PHE A 750 27.77 16.75 -6.61
N VAL A 751 28.68 15.77 -6.66
CA VAL A 751 28.50 14.46 -6.03
C VAL A 751 29.75 14.10 -5.26
N ASP A 752 29.61 13.45 -4.10
CA ASP A 752 30.73 12.96 -3.32
C ASP A 752 31.20 11.61 -3.89
N CYS A 753 32.48 11.59 -4.32
CA CYS A 753 33.13 10.44 -4.94
C CYS A 753 34.30 9.95 -4.08
N VAL A 754 34.75 8.72 -4.34
CA VAL A 754 36.01 8.18 -3.78
C VAL A 754 37.18 9.08 -4.30
N ARG A 755 38.05 9.48 -3.35
CA ARG A 755 39.23 10.32 -3.64
C ARG A 755 40.27 9.58 -4.46
#